data_0f37d117ae98ad60373969c550deb4c3
#
_entry.id   0f37d117ae98ad60373969c550deb4c3
#
_cell.length_a   1.000
_cell.length_b   1.000
_cell.length_c   1.000
_cell.angle_alpha   90.00
_cell.angle_beta   90.00
_cell.angle_gamma   90.00
#
_symmetry.space_group_name_H-M   'P 1'
#
loop_
_entity.id
_entity.type
_entity.pdbx_description
1 polymer ?
#
loop_
_entity_poly.entity_id
_entity_poly.type
_entity_poly.pdbx_seq_one_letter_code
_entity_poly.pdbx_strand_id
1 'polypeptide(L)'
;LKALYKYPHDAYPYARLVDESRARSRADRELELEDTGALDAGYWDVTAEYAKAGPDDMLIRITIDNRGPAARLHVLPTLCLRNPRRWGRNSEGYDARGLIARAPRSAALADAGFASVMAAQPTLGRFRLDCAGCPELLFTENETNNERLWGAPSVALYTKDAFHRRVVDGDGAAVNPACEGSKCAAWYMLDVPAGGTHTLQLRLTQDGHASAEPFAEFDALFARRIAEADHYHRTVRDTPMTDEERRVVRQADAGLVWSRQFYHYIVEHWLEGDPGHPPPPPADARRNTGWQQLWARDVIAMPDAWEYPWFAAWDLAFHCVAMARFDPQFAKQQLLLLCREWYMHPNGQLPAYEFGFGDVNPPVHAWAVWRVYQLTGEAGHGYDREFLERAFDKCLINFTWWVNREDVEGDNLFTGGFLGLDNVGVFDRSQPLPGGGSLIQADATAWMAFYCTTMVSMALELAHTEPPYADLALKFFEHFVAIAKACNEIGGMGLWDDGDGFYYDQMRPPGQGPRMLKIRSMVGLVPLFAAAALDDELLHRLPVFHDRLTWFFANRPQLARNISVTLDVDRQHRLLAIPNRERLERVLRYMLDEREFLSPFGIRSLSRVHAEQPYHLYVDHTDHEVHYAPGESDTGVFGGNSNWRGPIWFPVNYLIIEGLKRYHHYYGDQLTVECPTGSGRRMHLGAVAEELERRLVSLFLPDARGRRPCHGGSARYADDPAFNQLVLFYEHFHGDNGRGLGASHQTGWTALAANLIERVAATRAGR
;
A
#
# COMPACT_ATOMS: atom_id res chain seq x y z
N LEU A 1 -10.18 13.41 12.50
CA LEU A 1 -9.91 11.97 12.40
C LEU A 1 -10.92 11.19 13.22
N LYS A 2 -11.26 9.96 12.79
CA LYS A 2 -12.17 9.06 13.50
C LYS A 2 -11.68 7.62 13.33
N ALA A 3 -11.65 6.86 14.45
CA ALA A 3 -11.38 5.43 14.47
C ALA A 3 -12.45 4.70 15.28
N LEU A 4 -12.83 3.51 14.84
CA LEU A 4 -13.73 2.62 15.57
C LEU A 4 -12.98 1.34 15.93
N TYR A 5 -13.01 0.98 17.20
CA TYR A 5 -12.46 -0.27 17.71
C TYR A 5 -13.57 -1.10 18.36
N LYS A 6 -13.72 -2.33 17.94
CA LYS A 6 -14.68 -3.27 18.51
C LYS A 6 -13.98 -4.19 19.50
N TYR A 7 -14.37 -4.12 20.76
CA TYR A 7 -13.72 -4.82 21.86
C TYR A 7 -14.70 -5.80 22.55
N PRO A 8 -14.38 -7.10 22.64
CA PRO A 8 -15.30 -8.08 23.23
C PRO A 8 -15.53 -7.84 24.72
N HIS A 9 -16.71 -8.25 25.22
CA HIS A 9 -16.99 -8.27 26.67
C HIS A 9 -16.18 -9.37 27.35
N ASP A 10 -16.07 -10.53 26.71
CA ASP A 10 -15.30 -11.66 27.20
C ASP A 10 -13.79 -11.48 26.98
N ALA A 11 -13.00 -12.35 27.58
CA ALA A 11 -11.56 -12.36 27.40
C ALA A 11 -11.21 -12.56 25.93
N TYR A 12 -10.28 -11.74 25.41
CA TYR A 12 -9.81 -11.88 24.03
C TYR A 12 -9.16 -13.26 23.82
N PRO A 13 -9.53 -14.01 22.77
CA PRO A 13 -9.22 -15.43 22.65
C PRO A 13 -7.79 -15.73 22.16
N TYR A 14 -6.76 -15.12 22.77
CA TYR A 14 -5.37 -15.26 22.34
C TYR A 14 -4.90 -16.71 22.24
N ALA A 15 -5.14 -17.51 23.29
CA ALA A 15 -4.71 -18.91 23.31
C ALA A 15 -5.40 -19.71 22.20
N ARG A 16 -6.70 -19.53 22.03
CA ARG A 16 -7.49 -20.20 20.99
C ARG A 16 -6.98 -19.86 19.59
N LEU A 17 -6.73 -18.58 19.30
CA LEU A 17 -6.19 -18.12 18.01
C LEU A 17 -4.83 -18.79 17.73
N VAL A 18 -3.94 -18.84 18.72
CA VAL A 18 -2.63 -19.48 18.58
C VAL A 18 -2.74 -20.99 18.38
N ASP A 19 -3.54 -21.68 19.20
CA ASP A 19 -3.64 -23.14 19.22
C ASP A 19 -4.36 -23.67 17.97
N GLU A 20 -5.48 -23.05 17.58
CA GLU A 20 -6.22 -23.44 16.37
C GLU A 20 -5.44 -23.10 15.09
N SER A 21 -4.73 -21.98 15.03
CA SER A 21 -3.87 -21.66 13.88
C SER A 21 -2.72 -22.65 13.74
N ARG A 22 -2.12 -23.10 14.85
CA ARG A 22 -1.07 -24.16 14.82
C ARG A 22 -1.60 -25.51 14.39
N ALA A 23 -2.86 -25.82 14.69
CA ALA A 23 -3.48 -27.09 14.33
C ALA A 23 -3.90 -27.17 12.85
N ARG A 24 -4.03 -26.01 12.19
CA ARG A 24 -4.39 -25.93 10.77
C ARG A 24 -3.20 -26.19 9.86
N SER A 25 -3.46 -26.85 8.75
CA SER A 25 -2.53 -26.99 7.64
C SER A 25 -2.62 -25.78 6.71
N ARG A 26 -1.69 -25.66 5.77
CA ARG A 26 -1.74 -24.61 4.72
C ARG A 26 -2.91 -24.78 3.74
N ALA A 27 -3.51 -25.95 3.67
CA ALA A 27 -4.69 -26.21 2.85
C ALA A 27 -6.00 -25.79 3.53
N ASP A 28 -5.96 -25.50 4.82
CA ASP A 28 -7.12 -25.05 5.57
C ASP A 28 -7.29 -23.52 5.43
N ARG A 29 -8.52 -23.05 5.47
CA ARG A 29 -8.79 -21.61 5.55
C ARG A 29 -8.16 -21.02 6.82
N GLU A 30 -7.58 -19.83 6.72
CA GLU A 30 -7.08 -19.08 7.88
C GLU A 30 -8.18 -18.85 8.94
N LEU A 31 -7.75 -18.86 10.20
CA LEU A 31 -8.62 -18.60 11.34
C LEU A 31 -8.70 -17.10 11.60
N GLU A 32 -9.88 -16.55 11.41
CA GLU A 32 -10.15 -15.15 11.70
C GLU A 32 -10.72 -14.96 13.11
N LEU A 33 -10.58 -13.76 13.67
CA LEU A 33 -11.20 -13.43 14.97
C LEU A 33 -12.71 -13.70 14.98
N GLU A 34 -13.39 -13.43 13.87
CA GLU A 34 -14.83 -13.67 13.72
C GLU A 34 -15.18 -15.15 13.90
N ASP A 35 -14.32 -16.08 13.45
CA ASP A 35 -14.53 -17.53 13.58
C ASP A 35 -14.49 -18.01 15.05
N THR A 36 -13.90 -17.21 15.94
CA THR A 36 -13.84 -17.55 17.37
C THR A 36 -15.16 -17.26 18.12
N GLY A 37 -16.07 -16.49 17.52
CA GLY A 37 -17.28 -16.02 18.21
C GLY A 37 -17.03 -15.00 19.31
N ALA A 38 -15.85 -14.39 19.38
CA ALA A 38 -15.44 -13.49 20.47
C ALA A 38 -16.40 -12.30 20.70
N LEU A 39 -17.15 -11.91 19.66
CA LEU A 39 -18.09 -10.79 19.72
C LEU A 39 -19.57 -11.23 19.92
N ASP A 40 -19.86 -12.54 20.09
CA ASP A 40 -21.24 -13.06 20.12
C ASP A 40 -21.96 -12.81 21.46
N ALA A 41 -21.21 -12.85 22.57
CA ALA A 41 -21.76 -12.60 23.91
C ALA A 41 -21.98 -11.09 24.17
N GLY A 42 -21.42 -10.23 23.37
CA GLY A 42 -21.47 -8.77 23.48
C GLY A 42 -20.11 -8.14 23.28
N TYR A 43 -20.13 -6.88 22.89
CA TYR A 43 -18.91 -6.11 22.62
C TYR A 43 -19.13 -4.61 22.82
N TRP A 44 -18.06 -3.88 22.86
CA TRP A 44 -18.02 -2.43 22.93
C TRP A 44 -17.69 -1.86 21.55
N ASP A 45 -18.44 -0.88 21.07
CA ASP A 45 -18.00 0.03 20.03
C ASP A 45 -17.29 1.21 20.71
N VAL A 46 -15.98 1.29 20.55
CA VAL A 46 -15.16 2.40 21.07
C VAL A 46 -14.77 3.29 19.91
N THR A 47 -15.45 4.44 19.81
CA THR A 47 -15.17 5.43 18.75
C THR A 47 -14.29 6.54 19.31
N ALA A 48 -13.06 6.66 18.81
CA ALA A 48 -12.16 7.76 19.13
C ALA A 48 -12.15 8.79 17.99
N GLU A 49 -12.44 10.05 18.33
CA GLU A 49 -12.49 11.16 17.38
C GLU A 49 -11.55 12.28 17.82
N TYR A 50 -10.88 12.90 16.84
CA TYR A 50 -9.92 13.97 17.06
C TYR A 50 -10.29 15.18 16.19
N ALA A 51 -10.41 16.36 16.85
CA ALA A 51 -10.72 17.61 16.18
C ALA A 51 -9.76 18.72 16.63
N LYS A 52 -9.09 19.37 15.67
CA LYS A 52 -8.19 20.50 15.97
C LYS A 52 -8.98 21.77 16.17
N ALA A 53 -8.83 22.42 17.32
CA ALA A 53 -9.32 23.79 17.55
C ALA A 53 -8.32 24.82 16.97
N GLY A 54 -7.02 24.47 16.97
CA GLY A 54 -5.93 25.26 16.43
C GLY A 54 -4.71 24.38 16.11
N PRO A 55 -3.57 24.96 15.70
CA PRO A 55 -2.35 24.20 15.42
C PRO A 55 -1.91 23.31 16.58
N ASP A 56 -1.93 23.85 17.78
CA ASP A 56 -1.44 23.23 19.02
C ASP A 56 -2.55 22.97 20.03
N ASP A 57 -3.78 22.72 19.54
CA ASP A 57 -4.99 22.50 20.35
C ASP A 57 -5.84 21.39 19.74
N MET A 58 -5.96 20.27 20.45
CA MET A 58 -6.62 19.05 20.01
C MET A 58 -7.72 18.63 21.00
N LEU A 59 -8.96 18.55 20.51
CA LEU A 59 -10.06 17.94 21.21
C LEU A 59 -10.11 16.47 20.89
N ILE A 60 -10.37 15.65 21.91
CA ILE A 60 -10.48 14.19 21.80
C ILE A 60 -11.81 13.76 22.41
N ARG A 61 -12.65 13.09 21.63
CA ARG A 61 -13.92 12.51 22.07
C ARG A 61 -13.86 11.00 21.92
N ILE A 62 -14.12 10.29 23.03
CA ILE A 62 -14.19 8.82 23.02
C ILE A 62 -15.62 8.45 23.38
N THR A 63 -16.35 7.86 22.43
CA THR A 63 -17.71 7.37 22.62
C THR A 63 -17.69 5.86 22.73
N ILE A 64 -18.34 5.32 23.76
CA ILE A 64 -18.40 3.90 24.07
C ILE A 64 -19.86 3.48 24.00
N ASP A 65 -20.21 2.63 23.05
CA ASP A 65 -21.53 2.03 22.93
C ASP A 65 -21.48 0.57 23.40
N ASN A 66 -22.33 0.20 24.32
CA ASN A 66 -22.46 -1.18 24.78
C ASN A 66 -23.40 -1.98 23.86
N ARG A 67 -22.83 -2.94 23.13
CA ARG A 67 -23.55 -3.85 22.21
C ARG A 67 -23.83 -5.22 22.88
N GLY A 68 -24.00 -5.25 24.16
CA GLY A 68 -24.24 -6.47 24.92
C GLY A 68 -25.02 -6.21 26.22
N PRO A 69 -24.98 -7.14 27.16
CA PRO A 69 -25.55 -6.95 28.50
C PRO A 69 -24.85 -5.81 29.25
N ALA A 70 -25.47 -5.34 30.33
CA ALA A 70 -24.84 -4.34 31.20
C ALA A 70 -23.50 -4.86 31.73
N ALA A 71 -22.46 -4.06 31.58
CA ALA A 71 -21.11 -4.48 31.95
C ALA A 71 -20.23 -3.28 32.37
N ARG A 72 -19.15 -3.59 33.10
CA ARG A 72 -18.13 -2.63 33.47
C ARG A 72 -17.00 -2.61 32.46
N LEU A 73 -16.54 -1.41 32.10
CA LEU A 73 -15.38 -1.19 31.22
C LEU A 73 -14.39 -0.24 31.87
N HIS A 74 -13.11 -0.56 31.80
CA HIS A 74 -12.02 0.32 32.15
C HIS A 74 -11.46 0.99 30.90
N VAL A 75 -11.47 2.32 30.85
CA VAL A 75 -10.95 3.10 29.71
C VAL A 75 -9.78 3.95 30.18
N LEU A 76 -8.64 3.81 29.49
CA LEU A 76 -7.38 4.44 29.88
C LEU A 76 -6.82 5.32 28.73
N PRO A 77 -7.42 6.47 28.40
CA PRO A 77 -6.77 7.40 27.49
C PRO A 77 -5.37 7.74 27.99
N THR A 78 -4.39 7.47 27.15
CA THR A 78 -2.98 7.49 27.59
C THR A 78 -2.19 8.55 26.82
N LEU A 79 -1.46 9.39 27.56
CA LEU A 79 -0.44 10.27 27.02
C LEU A 79 0.94 9.70 27.37
N CYS A 80 1.81 9.58 26.36
CA CYS A 80 3.19 9.12 26.58
C CYS A 80 4.19 9.94 25.77
N LEU A 81 5.39 10.05 26.31
CA LEU A 81 6.54 10.65 25.66
C LEU A 81 7.54 9.56 25.28
N ARG A 82 8.25 9.73 24.19
CA ARG A 82 9.41 8.89 23.87
C ARG A 82 10.51 9.10 24.90
N ASN A 83 11.25 8.02 25.18
CA ASN A 83 12.44 8.04 26.04
C ASN A 83 13.73 7.73 25.23
N PRO A 84 14.10 8.53 24.22
CA PRO A 84 15.29 8.25 23.40
C PRO A 84 16.60 8.29 24.19
N ARG A 85 16.64 8.98 25.31
CA ARG A 85 17.79 9.00 26.24
C ARG A 85 18.25 7.59 26.66
N ARG A 86 17.32 6.63 26.71
CA ARG A 86 17.62 5.23 27.08
C ARG A 86 18.48 4.50 26.05
N TRP A 87 18.52 5.00 24.84
CA TRP A 87 19.42 4.46 23.82
C TRP A 87 20.88 4.78 24.07
N GLY A 88 21.15 5.74 24.99
CA GLY A 88 22.52 6.16 25.35
C GLY A 88 23.19 7.07 24.33
N ARG A 89 22.42 7.59 23.35
CA ARG A 89 22.88 8.51 22.31
C ARG A 89 22.73 9.96 22.79
N ASN A 90 23.69 10.83 22.45
CA ASN A 90 23.81 12.18 22.98
C ASN A 90 23.67 13.29 21.93
N SER A 91 23.08 12.98 20.75
CA SER A 91 22.93 13.95 19.66
C SER A 91 21.44 14.13 19.27
N GLU A 92 21.12 15.24 18.63
CA GLU A 92 19.80 15.52 18.02
C GLU A 92 18.57 15.30 18.92
N GLY A 93 18.67 15.67 20.20
CA GLY A 93 17.57 15.54 21.16
C GLY A 93 17.36 14.12 21.73
N TYR A 94 18.28 13.19 21.50
CA TYR A 94 18.25 11.87 22.15
C TYR A 94 18.42 11.94 23.67
N ASP A 95 19.11 12.94 24.19
CA ASP A 95 19.32 13.22 25.62
C ASP A 95 18.11 13.93 26.25
N ALA A 96 17.17 14.39 25.48
CA ALA A 96 15.99 15.12 25.96
C ALA A 96 15.08 14.23 26.82
N ARG A 97 14.92 14.58 28.10
CA ARG A 97 13.96 13.93 28.99
C ARG A 97 12.61 14.64 28.94
N GLY A 98 11.59 13.96 28.47
CA GLY A 98 10.23 14.41 28.62
C GLY A 98 9.67 14.06 30.01
N LEU A 99 8.83 14.91 30.56
CA LEU A 99 8.17 14.72 31.86
C LEU A 99 6.67 14.98 31.73
N ILE A 100 5.86 14.06 32.23
CA ILE A 100 4.42 14.24 32.44
C ILE A 100 4.19 14.23 33.95
N ALA A 101 3.56 15.26 34.49
CA ALA A 101 3.24 15.36 35.90
C ALA A 101 1.82 15.86 36.12
N ARG A 102 1.23 15.54 37.24
CA ARG A 102 -0.04 16.11 37.63
C ARG A 102 0.05 17.64 37.63
N ALA A 103 -0.89 18.30 36.96
CA ALA A 103 -0.94 19.76 36.96
C ALA A 103 -1.21 20.29 38.38
N PRO A 104 -0.53 21.39 38.79
CA PRO A 104 -0.82 22.05 40.05
C PRO A 104 -2.29 22.48 40.09
N ARG A 105 -3.03 22.09 41.15
CA ARG A 105 -4.39 22.58 41.38
C ARG A 105 -4.34 23.99 41.95
N SER A 106 -4.72 24.97 41.16
CA SER A 106 -5.10 26.29 41.71
C SER A 106 -6.44 26.18 42.44
N ALA A 107 -6.69 27.07 43.43
CA ALA A 107 -7.98 27.13 44.10
C ALA A 107 -9.19 27.29 43.16
N ALA A 108 -8.97 27.98 42.01
CA ALA A 108 -9.98 28.15 40.95
C ALA A 108 -10.26 26.87 40.14
N LEU A 109 -9.36 25.87 40.16
CA LEU A 109 -9.50 24.61 39.44
C LEU A 109 -9.90 23.45 40.35
N ALA A 110 -10.03 23.67 41.66
CA ALA A 110 -10.33 22.62 42.63
C ALA A 110 -11.72 21.98 42.41
N ASP A 111 -12.70 22.76 41.93
CA ASP A 111 -14.10 22.34 41.72
C ASP A 111 -14.46 22.31 40.21
N ALA A 112 -13.50 22.38 39.31
CA ALA A 112 -13.75 22.55 37.88
C ALA A 112 -14.26 21.31 37.12
N GLY A 113 -14.44 20.15 37.82
CA GLY A 113 -15.01 18.94 37.22
C GLY A 113 -14.11 18.21 36.24
N PHE A 114 -12.81 18.48 36.21
CA PHE A 114 -11.81 17.80 35.36
C PHE A 114 -10.47 17.60 36.08
N ALA A 115 -9.69 16.62 35.60
CA ALA A 115 -8.31 16.40 36.01
C ALA A 115 -7.35 16.84 34.91
N SER A 116 -6.16 17.34 35.28
CA SER A 116 -5.17 17.82 34.31
C SER A 116 -3.79 17.26 34.58
N VAL A 117 -3.05 17.02 33.49
CA VAL A 117 -1.61 16.72 33.51
C VAL A 117 -0.84 17.72 32.65
N MET A 118 0.37 18.03 33.06
CA MET A 118 1.33 18.83 32.30
C MET A 118 2.36 17.91 31.68
N ALA A 119 2.50 17.98 30.37
CA ALA A 119 3.55 17.31 29.60
C ALA A 119 4.56 18.34 29.15
N ALA A 120 5.82 18.14 29.50
CA ALA A 120 6.94 19.01 29.10
C ALA A 120 7.95 18.19 28.32
N GLN A 121 8.28 18.62 27.14
CA GLN A 121 9.27 17.98 26.27
C GLN A 121 10.13 19.09 25.62
N PRO A 122 11.47 19.02 25.73
CA PRO A 122 12.35 20.12 25.33
C PRO A 122 12.18 20.60 23.89
N THR A 123 11.85 19.70 22.95
CA THR A 123 11.68 20.03 21.53
C THR A 123 10.24 20.42 21.15
N LEU A 124 9.22 19.97 21.91
CA LEU A 124 7.80 20.25 21.64
C LEU A 124 7.24 21.38 22.53
N GLY A 125 7.92 21.69 23.64
CA GLY A 125 7.43 22.64 24.63
C GLY A 125 6.52 22.02 25.68
N ARG A 126 5.58 22.81 26.22
CA ARG A 126 4.70 22.41 27.32
C ARG A 126 3.26 22.32 26.83
N PHE A 127 2.63 21.19 27.14
CA PHE A 127 1.21 20.94 26.84
C PHE A 127 0.46 20.54 28.10
N ARG A 128 -0.81 20.91 28.15
CA ARG A 128 -1.75 20.47 29.18
C ARG A 128 -2.80 19.53 28.57
N LEU A 129 -2.95 18.35 29.18
CA LEU A 129 -4.06 17.44 28.88
C LEU A 129 -5.11 17.57 29.97
N ASP A 130 -6.31 18.02 29.62
CA ASP A 130 -7.47 18.11 30.46
C ASP A 130 -8.39 16.91 30.21
N CYS A 131 -8.87 16.27 31.29
CA CYS A 131 -9.68 15.06 31.26
C CYS A 131 -10.99 15.32 32.05
N ALA A 132 -12.12 15.38 31.38
CA ALA A 132 -13.42 15.62 31.99
C ALA A 132 -13.80 14.51 32.99
N GLY A 133 -14.59 14.83 34.03
CA GLY A 133 -15.12 13.86 35.02
C GLY A 133 -14.14 13.44 36.12
N CYS A 134 -13.01 14.12 36.27
CA CYS A 134 -12.02 13.88 37.35
C CYS A 134 -11.55 12.42 37.49
N PRO A 135 -11.06 11.75 36.41
CA PRO A 135 -10.56 10.38 36.51
C PRO A 135 -9.34 10.27 37.46
N GLU A 136 -9.09 9.07 37.98
CA GLU A 136 -7.80 8.77 38.61
C GLU A 136 -6.68 8.87 37.54
N LEU A 137 -5.59 9.53 37.89
CA LEU A 137 -4.41 9.68 37.02
C LEU A 137 -3.33 8.70 37.44
N LEU A 138 -2.95 7.79 36.53
CA LEU A 138 -1.93 6.77 36.75
C LEU A 138 -0.64 7.20 36.03
N PHE A 139 0.51 7.10 36.71
CA PHE A 139 1.79 7.53 36.19
C PHE A 139 2.81 6.40 36.20
N THR A 140 3.55 6.26 35.10
CA THR A 140 4.69 5.34 34.94
C THR A 140 5.74 5.97 34.05
N GLU A 141 6.90 5.32 33.93
CA GLU A 141 7.80 5.59 32.81
C GLU A 141 7.33 4.82 31.57
N ASN A 142 7.58 5.39 30.40
CA ASN A 142 7.38 4.69 29.11
C ASN A 142 8.58 3.76 28.84
N GLU A 143 8.81 2.83 29.76
CA GLU A 143 9.95 1.91 29.79
C GLU A 143 9.47 0.46 29.81
N THR A 144 10.18 -0.39 29.10
CA THR A 144 9.91 -1.83 29.07
C THR A 144 10.26 -2.48 30.40
N ASN A 145 9.40 -3.41 30.86
CA ASN A 145 9.66 -4.24 32.03
C ASN A 145 10.58 -5.41 31.65
N ASN A 146 11.88 -5.16 31.74
CA ASN A 146 12.92 -6.14 31.39
C ASN A 146 12.90 -7.36 32.33
N GLU A 147 12.57 -7.14 33.61
CA GLU A 147 12.51 -8.21 34.60
C GLU A 147 11.44 -9.24 34.23
N ARG A 148 10.23 -8.76 33.86
CA ARG A 148 9.14 -9.63 33.45
C ARG A 148 9.41 -10.37 32.14
N LEU A 149 10.02 -9.71 31.16
CA LEU A 149 10.19 -10.27 29.82
C LEU A 149 11.44 -11.15 29.69
N TRP A 150 12.54 -10.78 30.38
CA TRP A 150 13.84 -11.41 30.17
C TRP A 150 14.59 -11.77 31.45
N GLY A 151 13.98 -11.58 32.63
CA GLY A 151 14.68 -11.80 33.91
C GLY A 151 15.83 -10.84 34.17
N ALA A 152 15.95 -9.75 33.43
CA ALA A 152 16.99 -8.72 33.57
C ALA A 152 16.46 -7.52 34.39
N PRO A 153 17.31 -6.82 35.16
CA PRO A 153 16.85 -5.66 35.94
C PRO A 153 16.20 -4.60 35.04
N SER A 154 15.02 -4.12 35.45
CA SER A 154 14.38 -2.98 34.83
C SER A 154 15.06 -1.69 35.23
N VAL A 155 15.23 -0.76 34.30
CA VAL A 155 15.86 0.52 34.52
C VAL A 155 14.97 1.48 35.33
N ALA A 156 13.65 1.35 35.13
CA ALA A 156 12.63 2.13 35.81
C ALA A 156 11.90 1.27 36.86
N LEU A 157 11.58 1.86 38.00
CA LEU A 157 10.81 1.21 39.06
C LEU A 157 9.33 1.00 38.60
N TYR A 158 8.77 2.00 37.90
CA TYR A 158 7.40 1.99 37.40
C TYR A 158 7.44 1.86 35.88
N THR A 159 7.25 0.64 35.36
CA THR A 159 7.36 0.33 33.94
C THR A 159 6.03 0.48 33.20
N LYS A 160 6.06 0.59 31.87
CA LYS A 160 4.88 0.93 31.03
C LYS A 160 3.72 -0.06 31.12
N ASP A 161 3.97 -1.30 31.55
CA ASP A 161 2.97 -2.37 31.73
C ASP A 161 2.29 -2.33 33.11
N ALA A 162 2.72 -1.48 34.01
CA ALA A 162 2.21 -1.42 35.39
C ALA A 162 0.73 -1.03 35.50
N PHE A 163 0.14 -0.44 34.44
CA PHE A 163 -1.31 -0.17 34.43
C PHE A 163 -2.14 -1.46 34.51
N HIS A 164 -1.68 -2.57 33.97
CA HIS A 164 -2.36 -3.87 34.11
C HIS A 164 -2.41 -4.30 35.58
N ARG A 165 -1.28 -4.26 36.28
CA ARG A 165 -1.22 -4.60 37.70
C ARG A 165 -2.10 -3.69 38.54
N ARG A 166 -2.13 -2.39 38.25
CA ARG A 166 -2.95 -1.42 38.96
C ARG A 166 -4.44 -1.67 38.74
N VAL A 167 -4.86 -1.92 37.50
CA VAL A 167 -6.27 -2.02 37.12
C VAL A 167 -6.82 -3.42 37.37
N VAL A 168 -6.08 -4.47 37.04
CA VAL A 168 -6.53 -5.87 37.11
C VAL A 168 -6.29 -6.44 38.50
N ASP A 169 -5.09 -6.26 39.05
CA ASP A 169 -4.67 -6.88 40.31
C ASP A 169 -4.90 -5.95 41.51
N GLY A 170 -5.28 -4.71 41.29
CA GLY A 170 -5.48 -3.72 42.38
C GLY A 170 -4.18 -3.22 43.03
N ASP A 171 -3.00 -3.53 42.45
CA ASP A 171 -1.68 -3.19 43.00
C ASP A 171 -1.42 -1.67 42.93
N GLY A 172 -1.70 -0.97 44.00
CA GLY A 172 -1.44 0.47 44.10
C GLY A 172 0.04 0.86 44.05
N ALA A 173 0.94 -0.07 44.40
CA ALA A 173 2.36 0.18 44.39
C ALA A 173 3.00 0.06 42.99
N ALA A 174 2.24 -0.44 42.00
CA ALA A 174 2.74 -0.60 40.64
C ALA A 174 2.95 0.73 39.89
N VAL A 175 2.20 1.78 40.25
CA VAL A 175 2.24 3.11 39.64
C VAL A 175 2.96 4.13 40.53
N ASN A 176 3.52 5.18 39.93
CA ASN A 176 4.31 6.18 40.66
C ASN A 176 3.45 7.06 41.58
N PRO A 177 3.60 6.95 42.91
CA PRO A 177 2.81 7.76 43.87
C PRO A 177 3.19 9.24 43.83
N ALA A 178 4.39 9.64 43.28
CA ALA A 178 4.75 11.02 43.08
C ALA A 178 3.94 11.72 41.97
N CYS A 179 3.07 10.98 41.26
CA CYS A 179 2.25 11.48 40.17
C CYS A 179 3.06 12.15 39.04
N GLU A 180 4.16 11.54 38.67
CA GLU A 180 5.02 11.96 37.55
C GLU A 180 5.64 10.76 36.82
N GLY A 181 6.05 10.97 35.57
CA GLY A 181 6.72 9.97 34.73
C GLY A 181 6.78 10.42 33.27
N SER A 182 7.06 9.53 32.38
CA SER A 182 7.00 9.77 30.92
C SER A 182 5.76 9.14 30.25
N LYS A 183 4.87 8.51 31.05
CA LYS A 183 3.60 7.94 30.61
C LYS A 183 2.53 8.20 31.68
N CYS A 184 1.38 8.69 31.26
CA CYS A 184 0.20 8.91 32.13
C CYS A 184 -1.05 8.38 31.47
N ALA A 185 -1.93 7.71 32.25
CA ALA A 185 -3.28 7.35 31.82
C ALA A 185 -4.30 8.02 32.71
N ALA A 186 -5.39 8.51 32.11
CA ALA A 186 -6.60 8.90 32.80
C ALA A 186 -7.51 7.66 32.93
N TRP A 187 -7.64 7.12 34.12
CA TRP A 187 -8.39 5.89 34.33
C TRP A 187 -9.87 6.18 34.65
N TYR A 188 -10.72 5.83 33.71
CA TYR A 188 -12.17 5.85 33.86
C TYR A 188 -12.70 4.42 34.10
N MET A 189 -13.53 4.27 35.12
CA MET A 189 -14.26 3.04 35.41
C MET A 189 -15.74 3.30 35.15
N LEU A 190 -16.28 2.66 34.13
CA LEU A 190 -17.61 2.92 33.60
C LEU A 190 -18.52 1.71 33.78
N ASP A 191 -19.64 1.87 34.45
CA ASP A 191 -20.72 0.89 34.46
C ASP A 191 -21.75 1.30 33.40
N VAL A 192 -21.77 0.61 32.26
CA VAL A 192 -22.60 0.96 31.12
C VAL A 192 -23.76 -0.04 30.99
N PRO A 193 -25.02 0.42 31.02
CA PRO A 193 -26.19 -0.46 30.89
C PRO A 193 -26.23 -1.11 29.48
N ALA A 194 -27.02 -2.17 29.33
CA ALA A 194 -27.26 -2.80 28.03
C ALA A 194 -27.79 -1.77 27.01
N GLY A 195 -27.15 -1.69 25.86
CA GLY A 195 -27.47 -0.70 24.82
C GLY A 195 -27.18 0.76 25.20
N GLY A 196 -26.51 1.00 26.33
CA GLY A 196 -26.16 2.33 26.80
C GLY A 196 -24.94 2.91 26.07
N THR A 197 -24.82 4.24 26.09
CA THR A 197 -23.72 5.00 25.53
C THR A 197 -23.08 5.88 26.61
N HIS A 198 -21.75 5.96 26.61
CA HIS A 198 -20.98 6.90 27.43
C HIS A 198 -19.96 7.65 26.61
N THR A 199 -19.77 8.96 26.86
CA THR A 199 -18.83 9.80 26.13
C THR A 199 -17.82 10.43 27.08
N LEU A 200 -16.54 10.30 26.74
CA LEU A 200 -15.41 10.96 27.41
C LEU A 200 -14.92 12.11 26.56
N GLN A 201 -14.55 13.22 27.21
CA GLN A 201 -13.99 14.40 26.58
C GLN A 201 -12.60 14.68 27.17
N LEU A 202 -11.62 14.86 26.27
CA LEU A 202 -10.26 15.28 26.62
C LEU A 202 -9.83 16.41 25.69
N ARG A 203 -8.91 17.25 26.17
CA ARG A 203 -8.33 18.32 25.36
C ARG A 203 -6.83 18.42 25.64
N LEU A 204 -6.02 18.34 24.60
CA LEU A 204 -4.58 18.55 24.64
C LEU A 204 -4.25 19.90 24.02
N THR A 205 -3.74 20.84 24.83
CA THR A 205 -3.50 22.23 24.43
C THR A 205 -2.11 22.68 24.86
N GLN A 206 -1.44 23.49 24.05
CA GLN A 206 -0.21 24.16 24.49
C GLN A 206 -0.47 25.02 25.74
N ASP A 207 0.41 24.93 26.73
CA ASP A 207 0.20 25.49 28.08
C ASP A 207 -0.19 26.98 28.06
N GLY A 208 0.42 27.77 27.18
CA GLY A 208 0.13 29.21 27.04
C GLY A 208 -1.28 29.54 26.47
N HIS A 209 -1.97 28.56 25.90
CA HIS A 209 -3.31 28.71 25.32
C HIS A 209 -4.39 27.96 26.12
N ALA A 210 -4.00 27.33 27.25
CA ALA A 210 -4.90 26.51 28.01
C ALA A 210 -5.99 27.35 28.74
N SER A 211 -7.26 26.99 28.53
CA SER A 211 -8.43 27.67 29.13
C SER A 211 -8.71 27.20 30.56
N ALA A 212 -9.37 28.04 31.37
CA ALA A 212 -9.97 27.65 32.65
C ALA A 212 -11.21 26.76 32.45
N GLU A 213 -11.89 26.89 31.29
CA GLU A 213 -13.06 26.10 30.88
C GLU A 213 -12.76 25.32 29.59
N PRO A 214 -11.97 24.23 29.66
CA PRO A 214 -11.44 23.58 28.46
C PRO A 214 -12.55 22.93 27.58
N PHE A 215 -13.72 22.67 28.13
CA PHE A 215 -14.82 21.96 27.43
C PHE A 215 -16.01 22.88 27.07
N ALA A 216 -15.96 24.18 27.30
CA ALA A 216 -17.10 25.11 27.10
C ALA A 216 -17.64 25.11 25.66
N GLU A 217 -16.79 25.04 24.65
CA GLU A 217 -17.16 25.04 23.21
C GLU A 217 -16.92 23.69 22.53
N PHE A 218 -16.74 22.64 23.30
CA PHE A 218 -16.27 21.32 22.82
C PHE A 218 -17.15 20.77 21.69
N ASP A 219 -18.44 20.64 21.93
CA ASP A 219 -19.36 20.03 20.96
C ASP A 219 -19.58 20.94 19.72
N ALA A 220 -19.59 22.26 19.89
CA ALA A 220 -19.69 23.19 18.77
C ALA A 220 -18.46 23.15 17.85
N LEU A 221 -17.26 23.03 18.43
CA LEU A 221 -16.01 22.86 17.68
C LEU A 221 -16.01 21.52 16.91
N PHE A 222 -16.41 20.42 17.56
CA PHE A 222 -16.53 19.12 16.91
C PHE A 222 -17.50 19.17 15.73
N ALA A 223 -18.70 19.69 15.93
CA ALA A 223 -19.71 19.80 14.86
C ALA A 223 -19.19 20.60 13.66
N ARG A 224 -18.49 21.72 13.91
CA ARG A 224 -17.87 22.53 12.87
C ARG A 224 -16.80 21.74 12.10
N ARG A 225 -15.89 21.06 12.78
CA ARG A 225 -14.81 20.26 12.13
C ARG A 225 -15.35 19.09 11.34
N ILE A 226 -16.42 18.44 11.78
CA ILE A 226 -17.11 17.38 11.04
C ILE A 226 -17.70 17.97 9.75
N ALA A 227 -18.43 19.08 9.85
CA ALA A 227 -19.04 19.74 8.68
C ALA A 227 -18.00 20.20 7.65
N GLU A 228 -16.86 20.75 8.11
CA GLU A 228 -15.73 21.13 7.25
C GLU A 228 -15.11 19.93 6.55
N ALA A 229 -14.89 18.83 7.26
CA ALA A 229 -14.37 17.60 6.69
C ALA A 229 -15.34 16.99 5.67
N ASP A 230 -16.64 16.99 5.95
CA ASP A 230 -17.67 16.50 5.04
C ASP A 230 -17.78 17.37 3.79
N HIS A 231 -17.65 18.69 3.93
CA HIS A 231 -17.60 19.60 2.81
C HIS A 231 -16.36 19.34 1.94
N TYR A 232 -15.17 19.24 2.56
CA TYR A 232 -13.92 18.98 1.86
C TYR A 232 -14.01 17.72 1.00
N HIS A 233 -14.42 16.58 1.58
CA HIS A 233 -14.49 15.31 0.84
C HIS A 233 -15.56 15.30 -0.27
N ARG A 234 -16.59 16.16 -0.16
CA ARG A 234 -17.55 16.35 -1.26
C ARG A 234 -16.98 17.18 -2.40
N THR A 235 -16.12 18.16 -2.09
CA THR A 235 -15.56 19.08 -3.09
C THR A 235 -14.36 18.51 -3.82
N VAL A 236 -13.49 17.76 -3.16
CA VAL A 236 -12.32 17.15 -3.83
C VAL A 236 -12.70 16.03 -4.79
N ARG A 237 -13.90 15.44 -4.63
CA ARG A 237 -14.50 14.46 -5.54
C ARG A 237 -15.95 14.86 -5.80
N ASP A 238 -16.14 15.83 -6.70
CA ASP A 238 -17.44 16.40 -7.05
C ASP A 238 -18.29 15.52 -8.00
N THR A 239 -17.70 14.42 -8.48
CA THR A 239 -18.40 13.43 -9.33
C THR A 239 -19.69 12.95 -8.65
N PRO A 240 -20.82 12.83 -9.40
CA PRO A 240 -22.09 12.34 -8.87
C PRO A 240 -22.01 10.85 -8.48
N MET A 241 -21.74 10.58 -7.23
CA MET A 241 -21.70 9.25 -6.63
C MET A 241 -22.94 8.99 -5.78
N THR A 242 -23.37 7.73 -5.66
CA THR A 242 -24.38 7.31 -4.69
C THR A 242 -23.85 7.47 -3.25
N ASP A 243 -24.71 7.46 -2.25
CA ASP A 243 -24.29 7.55 -0.84
C ASP A 243 -23.40 6.38 -0.45
N GLU A 244 -23.65 5.20 -1.02
CA GLU A 244 -22.86 4.01 -0.77
C GLU A 244 -21.45 4.11 -1.37
N GLU A 245 -21.35 4.56 -2.62
CA GLU A 245 -20.07 4.85 -3.26
C GLU A 245 -19.26 5.89 -2.47
N ARG A 246 -19.91 6.97 -2.03
CA ARG A 246 -19.29 8.01 -1.17
C ARG A 246 -18.79 7.43 0.14
N ARG A 247 -19.54 6.51 0.75
CA ARG A 247 -19.15 5.84 2.00
C ARG A 247 -17.87 5.03 1.82
N VAL A 248 -17.79 4.21 0.76
CA VAL A 248 -16.59 3.42 0.45
C VAL A 248 -15.40 4.33 0.21
N VAL A 249 -15.54 5.34 -0.66
CA VAL A 249 -14.50 6.31 -0.97
C VAL A 249 -13.99 7.02 0.30
N ARG A 250 -14.92 7.46 1.17
CA ARG A 250 -14.58 8.15 2.43
C ARG A 250 -13.76 7.25 3.37
N GLN A 251 -14.10 5.97 3.48
CA GLN A 251 -13.37 5.02 4.32
C GLN A 251 -12.00 4.68 3.71
N ALA A 252 -11.87 4.57 2.38
CA ALA A 252 -10.60 4.40 1.71
C ALA A 252 -9.65 5.59 1.96
N ASP A 253 -10.13 6.83 1.74
CA ASP A 253 -9.36 8.04 2.01
C ASP A 253 -8.95 8.13 3.51
N ALA A 254 -9.87 7.77 4.43
CA ALA A 254 -9.59 7.76 5.86
C ALA A 254 -8.52 6.72 6.25
N GLY A 255 -8.56 5.51 5.68
CA GLY A 255 -7.54 4.48 5.90
C GLY A 255 -6.15 4.94 5.50
N LEU A 256 -6.00 5.60 4.34
CA LEU A 256 -4.74 6.18 3.89
C LEU A 256 -4.21 7.27 4.84
N VAL A 257 -5.09 8.04 5.49
CA VAL A 257 -4.66 9.03 6.50
C VAL A 257 -4.22 8.36 7.78
N TRP A 258 -4.93 7.30 8.24
CA TRP A 258 -4.56 6.54 9.43
C TRP A 258 -3.29 5.71 9.27
N SER A 259 -2.93 5.33 8.05
CA SER A 259 -1.70 4.58 7.74
C SER A 259 -0.45 5.46 7.65
N ARG A 260 -0.54 6.77 7.89
CA ARG A 260 0.60 7.67 7.98
C ARG A 260 1.26 7.52 9.34
N GLN A 261 2.50 7.02 9.35
CA GLN A 261 3.23 6.74 10.58
C GLN A 261 4.61 7.39 10.58
N PHE A 262 5.05 7.83 11.75
CA PHE A 262 6.44 8.27 11.92
C PHE A 262 7.35 7.05 11.90
N TYR A 263 8.14 6.94 10.84
CA TYR A 263 9.10 5.86 10.64
C TYR A 263 10.49 6.31 11.06
N HIS A 264 11.06 5.64 12.07
CA HIS A 264 12.38 5.93 12.60
C HIS A 264 13.26 4.69 12.45
N TYR A 265 14.05 4.66 11.38
CA TYR A 265 14.99 3.59 11.10
C TYR A 265 16.29 4.16 10.51
N ILE A 266 17.29 4.33 11.36
CA ILE A 266 18.64 4.74 10.98
C ILE A 266 19.48 3.47 10.93
N VAL A 267 19.85 3.02 9.73
CA VAL A 267 20.52 1.74 9.53
C VAL A 267 21.88 1.70 10.22
N GLU A 268 22.65 2.79 10.15
CA GLU A 268 23.92 2.91 10.87
C GLU A 268 23.73 2.64 12.38
N HIS A 269 22.76 3.30 13.02
CA HIS A 269 22.45 3.08 14.44
C HIS A 269 21.98 1.66 14.74
N TRP A 270 21.21 1.05 13.85
CA TRP A 270 20.78 -0.34 13.95
C TRP A 270 21.97 -1.31 13.91
N LEU A 271 22.94 -1.06 13.03
CA LEU A 271 24.14 -1.89 12.86
C LEU A 271 25.16 -1.71 14.00
N GLU A 272 25.31 -0.51 14.52
CA GLU A 272 26.19 -0.24 15.67
C GLU A 272 25.60 -0.74 16.98
N GLY A 273 24.28 -0.73 17.09
CA GLY A 273 23.55 -0.88 18.34
C GLY A 273 23.47 0.41 19.13
N ASP A 274 22.62 0.43 20.13
CA ASP A 274 22.49 1.56 21.03
C ASP A 274 23.42 1.41 22.25
N PRO A 275 24.18 2.44 22.61
CA PRO A 275 25.10 2.36 23.76
C PRO A 275 24.47 1.96 25.11
N GLY A 276 23.15 2.21 25.24
CA GLY A 276 22.37 1.84 26.43
C GLY A 276 21.83 0.40 26.42
N HIS A 277 22.12 -0.40 25.39
CA HIS A 277 21.58 -1.74 25.18
C HIS A 277 22.70 -2.77 25.00
N PRO A 278 22.39 -4.09 25.10
CA PRO A 278 23.34 -5.13 24.74
C PRO A 278 23.84 -4.98 23.29
N PRO A 279 25.08 -5.38 22.99
CA PRO A 279 25.62 -5.29 21.64
C PRO A 279 24.75 -6.11 20.66
N PRO A 280 24.58 -5.63 19.42
CA PRO A 280 23.83 -6.37 18.42
C PRO A 280 24.53 -7.66 18.02
N PRO A 281 23.82 -8.62 17.39
CA PRO A 281 24.43 -9.85 16.89
C PRO A 281 25.52 -9.57 15.85
N PRO A 282 26.38 -10.53 15.50
CA PRO A 282 27.43 -10.37 14.48
C PRO A 282 26.91 -9.81 13.16
N ALA A 283 27.77 -9.12 12.40
CA ALA A 283 27.36 -8.38 11.19
C ALA A 283 26.74 -9.27 10.11
N ASP A 284 27.19 -10.50 9.99
CA ASP A 284 26.69 -11.52 9.05
C ASP A 284 25.25 -12.00 9.37
N ALA A 285 24.83 -11.84 10.63
CA ALA A 285 23.48 -12.14 11.08
C ALA A 285 22.52 -10.94 11.04
N ARG A 286 22.95 -9.78 10.51
CA ARG A 286 22.15 -8.54 10.48
C ARG A 286 21.66 -8.24 9.07
N ARG A 287 20.40 -7.80 8.99
CA ARG A 287 19.82 -7.33 7.71
C ARG A 287 20.31 -5.92 7.36
N ASN A 288 20.21 -5.58 6.09
CA ASN A 288 20.44 -4.23 5.55
C ASN A 288 21.87 -3.66 5.75
N THR A 289 22.88 -4.51 5.89
CA THR A 289 24.29 -4.07 6.10
C THR A 289 24.84 -3.20 4.98
N GLY A 290 24.35 -3.35 3.75
CA GLY A 290 24.73 -2.51 2.61
C GLY A 290 24.03 -1.15 2.54
N TRP A 291 23.12 -0.83 3.47
CA TRP A 291 22.27 0.36 3.42
C TRP A 291 22.58 1.39 4.52
N GLN A 292 23.84 1.54 4.91
CA GLN A 292 24.26 2.40 6.03
C GLN A 292 23.88 3.87 5.85
N GLN A 293 23.71 4.35 4.61
CA GLN A 293 23.28 5.72 4.31
C GLN A 293 21.80 5.97 4.59
N LEU A 294 21.00 4.91 4.81
CA LEU A 294 19.55 5.08 5.02
C LEU A 294 19.30 5.67 6.43
N TRP A 295 18.69 6.86 6.41
CA TRP A 295 18.43 7.66 7.60
C TRP A 295 16.97 8.11 7.64
N ALA A 296 16.06 7.16 7.91
CA ALA A 296 14.63 7.44 7.93
C ALA A 296 14.20 8.01 9.29
N ARG A 297 13.64 9.22 9.28
CA ARG A 297 13.00 9.90 10.42
C ARG A 297 11.85 10.75 9.91
N ASP A 298 10.95 10.15 9.16
CA ASP A 298 9.92 10.86 8.40
C ASP A 298 8.55 10.25 8.65
N VAL A 299 7.49 11.01 8.38
CA VAL A 299 6.14 10.47 8.30
C VAL A 299 5.96 9.84 6.92
N ILE A 300 5.68 8.54 6.90
CA ILE A 300 5.54 7.74 5.68
C ILE A 300 4.15 7.11 5.64
N ALA A 301 3.58 7.02 4.44
CA ALA A 301 2.38 6.22 4.21
C ALA A 301 2.75 4.73 4.22
N MET A 302 2.37 4.02 5.27
CA MET A 302 2.55 2.58 5.39
C MET A 302 1.40 1.84 4.70
N PRO A 303 1.59 0.55 4.35
CA PRO A 303 0.50 -0.28 3.83
C PRO A 303 -0.70 -0.34 4.78
N ASP A 304 -0.45 -0.49 6.07
CA ASP A 304 -1.45 -0.52 7.13
C ASP A 304 -0.87 -0.06 8.47
N ALA A 305 -1.74 0.28 9.43
CA ALA A 305 -1.34 0.69 10.78
C ALA A 305 -1.14 -0.49 11.75
N TRP A 306 -1.68 -1.67 11.45
CA TRP A 306 -1.79 -2.81 12.36
C TRP A 306 -1.06 -4.06 11.90
N GLU A 307 -1.40 -4.56 10.72
CA GLU A 307 -0.90 -5.84 10.20
C GLU A 307 0.34 -5.66 9.34
N TYR A 308 0.52 -4.45 8.75
CA TYR A 308 1.63 -4.14 7.85
C TYR A 308 2.28 -2.79 8.17
N PRO A 309 2.70 -2.55 9.44
CA PRO A 309 3.14 -1.23 9.89
C PRO A 309 4.63 -0.98 9.59
N TRP A 310 5.11 -1.32 8.40
CA TRP A 310 6.49 -1.16 8.01
C TRP A 310 6.66 -0.58 6.60
N PHE A 311 7.86 -0.13 6.30
CA PHE A 311 8.20 0.47 5.02
C PHE A 311 8.08 -0.53 3.86
N ALA A 312 7.39 -0.12 2.77
CA ALA A 312 7.29 -0.85 1.51
C ALA A 312 7.18 0.14 0.34
N ALA A 313 8.20 0.18 -0.52
CA ALA A 313 8.33 1.24 -1.53
C ALA A 313 7.33 1.13 -2.69
N TRP A 314 7.08 -0.08 -3.21
CA TRP A 314 6.16 -0.19 -4.34
C TRP A 314 4.70 -0.02 -3.91
N ASP A 315 4.33 -0.43 -2.72
CA ASP A 315 3.05 -0.12 -2.08
C ASP A 315 2.83 1.38 -1.99
N LEU A 316 3.82 2.12 -1.46
CA LEU A 316 3.77 3.58 -1.32
C LEU A 316 3.52 4.29 -2.65
N ALA A 317 4.05 3.78 -3.76
CA ALA A 317 3.78 4.35 -5.09
C ALA A 317 2.28 4.32 -5.42
N PHE A 318 1.58 3.21 -5.15
CA PHE A 318 0.13 3.10 -5.33
C PHE A 318 -0.65 3.94 -4.33
N HIS A 319 -0.19 4.02 -3.08
CA HIS A 319 -0.78 4.92 -2.07
C HIS A 319 -0.79 6.37 -2.56
N CYS A 320 0.31 6.84 -3.14
CA CYS A 320 0.42 8.19 -3.67
C CYS A 320 -0.58 8.46 -4.80
N VAL A 321 -0.81 7.49 -5.69
CA VAL A 321 -1.81 7.60 -6.75
C VAL A 321 -3.23 7.68 -6.18
N ALA A 322 -3.55 6.88 -5.15
CA ALA A 322 -4.83 6.96 -4.46
C ALA A 322 -5.02 8.29 -3.71
N MET A 323 -3.95 8.79 -3.06
CA MET A 323 -3.95 10.05 -2.31
C MET A 323 -4.00 11.31 -3.19
N ALA A 324 -3.59 11.23 -4.45
CA ALA A 324 -3.44 12.39 -5.34
C ALA A 324 -4.69 13.27 -5.43
N ARG A 325 -5.88 12.70 -5.23
CA ARG A 325 -7.16 13.41 -5.30
C ARG A 325 -7.47 14.24 -4.04
N PHE A 326 -7.12 13.73 -2.85
CA PHE A 326 -7.50 14.39 -1.60
C PHE A 326 -6.32 14.98 -0.82
N ASP A 327 -5.08 14.54 -1.07
CA ASP A 327 -3.88 15.13 -0.47
C ASP A 327 -2.70 15.11 -1.47
N PRO A 328 -2.79 15.92 -2.55
CA PRO A 328 -1.78 15.95 -3.61
C PRO A 328 -0.39 16.34 -3.11
N GLN A 329 -0.33 17.22 -2.10
CA GLN A 329 0.93 17.71 -1.57
C GLN A 329 1.70 16.60 -0.85
N PHE A 330 1.03 15.86 0.01
CA PHE A 330 1.66 14.74 0.71
C PHE A 330 2.06 13.62 -0.27
N ALA A 331 1.21 13.30 -1.25
CA ALA A 331 1.52 12.32 -2.29
C ALA A 331 2.82 12.66 -3.04
N LYS A 332 2.97 13.92 -3.49
CA LYS A 332 4.18 14.40 -4.16
C LYS A 332 5.41 14.34 -3.25
N GLN A 333 5.27 14.76 -1.99
CA GLN A 333 6.34 14.72 -1.00
C GLN A 333 6.84 13.31 -0.74
N GLN A 334 5.94 12.32 -0.63
CA GLN A 334 6.29 10.91 -0.43
C GLN A 334 7.11 10.35 -1.61
N LEU A 335 6.70 10.63 -2.85
CA LEU A 335 7.44 10.19 -4.03
C LEU A 335 8.83 10.82 -4.11
N LEU A 336 8.97 12.10 -3.77
CA LEU A 336 10.27 12.75 -3.70
C LEU A 336 11.13 12.26 -2.53
N LEU A 337 10.50 11.90 -1.40
CA LEU A 337 11.20 11.44 -0.19
C LEU A 337 12.04 10.19 -0.47
N LEU A 338 11.46 9.18 -1.11
CA LEU A 338 12.17 7.93 -1.41
C LEU A 338 13.36 8.10 -2.35
N CYS A 339 13.36 9.19 -3.11
CA CYS A 339 14.46 9.55 -4.02
C CYS A 339 15.54 10.42 -3.37
N ARG A 340 15.42 10.74 -2.07
CA ARG A 340 16.43 11.52 -1.35
C ARG A 340 17.68 10.69 -1.10
N GLU A 341 18.81 11.37 -0.94
CA GLU A 341 20.14 10.80 -0.73
C GLU A 341 20.23 9.91 0.52
N TRP A 342 19.38 10.16 1.52
CA TRP A 342 19.31 9.36 2.74
C TRP A 342 18.26 8.24 2.69
N TYR A 343 17.62 8.01 1.52
CA TYR A 343 16.79 6.84 1.22
C TYR A 343 17.39 6.05 0.07
N MET A 344 17.55 6.68 -1.12
CA MET A 344 18.10 6.04 -2.29
C MET A 344 19.55 5.62 -2.04
N HIS A 345 19.88 4.39 -2.40
CA HIS A 345 21.27 3.92 -2.36
C HIS A 345 22.14 4.70 -3.35
N PRO A 346 23.45 4.94 -3.05
CA PRO A 346 24.35 5.64 -3.99
C PRO A 346 24.45 5.06 -5.41
N ASN A 347 24.16 3.75 -5.57
CA ASN A 347 24.09 3.12 -6.90
C ASN A 347 22.78 3.40 -7.67
N GLY A 348 21.83 4.15 -7.07
CA GLY A 348 20.54 4.49 -7.67
C GLY A 348 19.38 3.55 -7.31
N GLN A 349 19.61 2.51 -6.51
CA GLN A 349 18.55 1.61 -6.05
C GLN A 349 17.62 2.30 -5.05
N LEU A 350 16.30 2.19 -5.23
CA LEU A 350 15.33 2.54 -4.20
C LEU A 350 15.26 1.40 -3.17
N PRO A 351 15.12 1.71 -1.86
CA PRO A 351 14.97 0.68 -0.84
C PRO A 351 13.65 -0.06 -1.03
N ALA A 352 13.67 -1.39 -1.07
CA ALA A 352 12.47 -2.17 -1.36
C ALA A 352 11.48 -2.19 -0.20
N TYR A 353 11.85 -2.82 0.90
CA TYR A 353 11.04 -2.89 2.13
C TYR A 353 11.95 -3.09 3.35
N GLU A 354 11.41 -2.86 4.55
CA GLU A 354 12.18 -2.79 5.79
C GLU A 354 13.09 -4.00 6.04
N PHE A 355 12.60 -5.19 5.74
CA PHE A 355 13.32 -6.44 6.05
C PHE A 355 14.39 -6.80 5.01
N GLY A 356 14.35 -6.19 3.82
CA GLY A 356 15.28 -6.41 2.73
C GLY A 356 15.34 -5.22 1.79
N PHE A 357 16.03 -4.13 2.15
CA PHE A 357 16.16 -2.96 1.28
C PHE A 357 16.82 -3.27 -0.06
N GLY A 358 17.69 -4.29 -0.09
CA GLY A 358 18.39 -4.73 -1.30
C GLY A 358 17.56 -5.58 -2.26
N ASP A 359 16.36 -5.99 -1.89
CA ASP A 359 15.45 -6.71 -2.76
C ASP A 359 14.95 -5.85 -3.92
N VAL A 360 14.35 -6.49 -4.92
CA VAL A 360 13.92 -5.82 -6.14
C VAL A 360 12.41 -5.77 -6.20
N ASN A 361 11.85 -4.57 -6.09
CA ASN A 361 10.44 -4.31 -6.35
C ASN A 361 10.20 -3.88 -7.80
N PRO A 362 8.99 -4.04 -8.35
CA PRO A 362 8.63 -3.47 -9.65
C PRO A 362 8.92 -1.97 -9.71
N PRO A 363 9.47 -1.44 -10.82
CA PRO A 363 9.82 -0.02 -10.94
C PRO A 363 8.60 0.86 -11.21
N VAL A 364 7.58 0.79 -10.37
CA VAL A 364 6.33 1.56 -10.49
C VAL A 364 6.44 2.99 -9.99
N HIS A 365 7.58 3.37 -9.39
CA HIS A 365 7.77 4.70 -8.81
C HIS A 365 7.63 5.82 -9.86
N ALA A 366 8.30 5.69 -11.00
CA ALA A 366 8.21 6.67 -12.09
C ALA A 366 6.78 6.77 -12.64
N TRP A 367 6.06 5.64 -12.77
CA TRP A 367 4.66 5.64 -13.16
C TRP A 367 3.79 6.40 -12.13
N ALA A 368 4.03 6.19 -10.85
CA ALA A 368 3.28 6.91 -9.81
C ALA A 368 3.55 8.42 -9.86
N VAL A 369 4.81 8.85 -10.09
CA VAL A 369 5.16 10.26 -10.33
C VAL A 369 4.34 10.83 -11.49
N TRP A 370 4.35 10.15 -12.63
CA TRP A 370 3.60 10.57 -13.81
C TRP A 370 2.10 10.64 -13.56
N ARG A 371 1.52 9.63 -12.91
CA ARG A 371 0.08 9.61 -12.59
C ARG A 371 -0.32 10.67 -11.58
N VAL A 372 0.47 10.88 -10.54
CA VAL A 372 0.21 11.95 -9.55
C VAL A 372 0.28 13.32 -10.22
N TYR A 373 1.27 13.55 -11.09
CA TYR A 373 1.37 14.77 -11.89
C TYR A 373 0.08 15.02 -12.70
N GLN A 374 -0.37 14.02 -13.47
CA GLN A 374 -1.58 14.11 -14.29
C GLN A 374 -2.83 14.32 -13.43
N LEU A 375 -3.07 13.46 -12.43
CA LEU A 375 -4.28 13.53 -11.58
C LEU A 375 -4.41 14.86 -10.85
N THR A 376 -3.30 15.45 -10.41
CA THR A 376 -3.31 16.75 -9.74
C THR A 376 -3.54 17.90 -10.71
N GLY A 377 -3.02 17.84 -11.93
CA GLY A 377 -3.28 18.81 -12.99
C GLY A 377 -4.74 18.76 -13.46
N GLU A 378 -5.28 17.58 -13.73
CA GLU A 378 -6.66 17.33 -14.14
C GLU A 378 -7.67 17.80 -13.07
N ALA A 379 -7.33 17.69 -11.77
CA ALA A 379 -8.16 18.16 -10.67
C ALA A 379 -8.19 19.69 -10.48
N GLY A 380 -7.54 20.46 -11.37
CA GLY A 380 -7.53 21.92 -11.33
C GLY A 380 -6.51 22.54 -10.37
N HIS A 381 -5.61 21.74 -9.77
CA HIS A 381 -4.51 22.24 -8.95
C HIS A 381 -3.34 22.81 -9.77
N GLY A 382 -3.41 22.70 -11.10
CA GLY A 382 -2.33 23.04 -12.04
C GLY A 382 -1.29 21.91 -12.17
N TYR A 383 -0.67 21.84 -13.34
CA TYR A 383 0.41 20.90 -13.60
C TYR A 383 1.70 21.37 -12.93
N ASP A 384 2.14 20.64 -11.91
CA ASP A 384 3.31 20.98 -11.08
C ASP A 384 4.60 20.51 -11.77
N ARG A 385 5.09 21.36 -12.66
CA ARG A 385 6.28 21.08 -13.45
C ARG A 385 7.53 20.91 -12.59
N GLU A 386 7.71 21.70 -11.53
CA GLU A 386 8.87 21.57 -10.64
C GLU A 386 8.92 20.19 -9.99
N PHE A 387 7.76 19.69 -9.55
CA PHE A 387 7.66 18.33 -9.03
C PHE A 387 8.07 17.29 -10.09
N LEU A 388 7.56 17.43 -11.32
CA LEU A 388 7.83 16.48 -12.40
C LEU A 388 9.33 16.45 -12.76
N GLU A 389 9.94 17.61 -12.88
CA GLU A 389 11.37 17.74 -13.21
C GLU A 389 12.26 17.15 -12.12
N ARG A 390 12.06 17.53 -10.87
CA ARG A 390 12.80 16.99 -9.73
C ARG A 390 12.68 15.47 -9.60
N ALA A 391 11.48 14.93 -9.81
CA ALA A 391 11.24 13.50 -9.74
C ALA A 391 11.85 12.78 -10.96
N PHE A 392 11.78 13.36 -12.16
CA PHE A 392 12.38 12.82 -13.37
C PHE A 392 13.89 12.63 -13.23
N ASP A 393 14.61 13.66 -12.74
CA ASP A 393 16.07 13.60 -12.55
C ASP A 393 16.47 12.47 -11.58
N LYS A 394 15.70 12.26 -10.54
CA LYS A 394 15.94 11.16 -9.60
C LYS A 394 15.58 9.79 -10.20
N CYS A 395 14.48 9.71 -10.92
CA CYS A 395 14.10 8.49 -11.65
C CYS A 395 15.14 8.11 -12.70
N LEU A 396 15.83 9.07 -13.32
CA LEU A 396 16.93 8.80 -14.26
C LEU A 396 18.08 8.04 -13.59
N ILE A 397 18.42 8.40 -12.33
CA ILE A 397 19.45 7.69 -11.55
C ILE A 397 19.00 6.24 -11.28
N ASN A 398 17.76 6.07 -10.83
CA ASN A 398 17.20 4.75 -10.58
C ASN A 398 17.07 3.91 -11.86
N PHE A 399 16.72 4.50 -12.99
CA PHE A 399 16.68 3.83 -14.27
C PHE A 399 18.06 3.25 -14.66
N THR A 400 19.15 4.00 -14.40
CA THR A 400 20.52 3.53 -14.66
C THR A 400 20.85 2.28 -13.82
N TRP A 401 20.42 2.24 -12.56
CA TRP A 401 20.58 1.04 -11.72
C TRP A 401 19.84 -0.16 -12.34
N TRP A 402 18.62 0.04 -12.83
CA TRP A 402 17.83 -1.02 -13.46
C TRP A 402 18.45 -1.55 -14.76
N VAL A 403 18.96 -0.66 -15.62
CA VAL A 403 19.63 -1.06 -16.87
C VAL A 403 20.82 -1.98 -16.59
N ASN A 404 21.55 -1.75 -15.50
CA ASN A 404 22.67 -2.60 -15.09
C ASN A 404 22.26 -4.01 -14.58
N ARG A 405 20.97 -4.33 -14.54
CA ARG A 405 20.45 -5.66 -14.26
C ARG A 405 20.06 -6.46 -15.50
N GLU A 406 20.49 -6.00 -16.65
CA GLU A 406 20.42 -6.77 -17.90
C GLU A 406 21.10 -8.14 -17.71
N ASP A 407 20.69 -9.12 -18.50
CA ASP A 407 21.27 -10.45 -18.45
C ASP A 407 22.78 -10.46 -18.82
N VAL A 408 23.46 -11.52 -18.42
CA VAL A 408 24.92 -11.65 -18.60
C VAL A 408 25.33 -11.60 -20.08
N GLU A 409 24.42 -11.94 -20.99
CA GLU A 409 24.66 -12.00 -22.44
C GLU A 409 24.43 -10.66 -23.13
N GLY A 410 23.80 -9.69 -22.42
CA GLY A 410 23.53 -8.35 -22.94
C GLY A 410 22.45 -8.31 -24.04
N ASP A 411 21.47 -9.22 -23.93
CA ASP A 411 20.39 -9.41 -24.91
C ASP A 411 19.22 -8.45 -24.73
N ASN A 412 19.30 -7.50 -23.80
CA ASN A 412 18.19 -6.62 -23.36
C ASN A 412 16.99 -7.37 -22.75
N LEU A 413 17.26 -8.51 -22.15
CA LEU A 413 16.38 -9.26 -21.28
C LEU A 413 16.81 -9.03 -19.84
N PHE A 414 15.91 -9.16 -18.87
CA PHE A 414 16.21 -8.80 -17.49
C PHE A 414 15.93 -9.95 -16.51
N THR A 415 16.86 -10.12 -15.58
CA THR A 415 16.72 -10.95 -14.39
C THR A 415 16.30 -10.04 -13.25
N GLY A 416 15.00 -10.00 -12.94
CA GLY A 416 14.49 -9.07 -11.93
C GLY A 416 14.77 -9.48 -10.50
N GLY A 417 14.65 -10.75 -10.19
CA GLY A 417 14.63 -11.27 -8.82
C GLY A 417 13.21 -11.33 -8.25
N PHE A 418 13.00 -10.90 -7.02
CA PHE A 418 11.75 -11.02 -6.29
C PHE A 418 10.52 -10.40 -6.99
N LEU A 419 10.55 -9.12 -7.30
CA LEU A 419 9.52 -8.35 -8.01
C LEU A 419 8.11 -8.37 -7.39
N GLY A 420 7.98 -8.63 -6.08
CA GLY A 420 6.71 -8.53 -5.35
C GLY A 420 5.63 -9.55 -5.72
N LEU A 421 5.96 -10.59 -6.51
CA LEU A 421 5.05 -11.66 -6.91
C LEU A 421 5.43 -12.99 -6.24
N ASP A 422 5.32 -13.06 -4.94
CA ASP A 422 5.95 -14.01 -4.04
C ASP A 422 6.03 -15.46 -4.56
N ASN A 423 4.89 -16.15 -4.65
CA ASN A 423 4.84 -17.55 -5.03
C ASN A 423 4.35 -17.81 -6.47
N VAL A 424 4.39 -16.80 -7.37
CA VAL A 424 3.80 -16.89 -8.71
C VAL A 424 4.43 -17.97 -9.60
N GLY A 425 5.73 -18.26 -9.38
CA GLY A 425 6.51 -19.24 -10.16
C GLY A 425 6.72 -20.56 -9.45
N VAL A 426 7.56 -21.42 -10.07
CA VAL A 426 7.98 -22.71 -9.49
C VAL A 426 9.08 -22.55 -8.44
N PHE A 427 9.81 -21.42 -8.47
CA PHE A 427 10.94 -21.16 -7.58
C PHE A 427 10.71 -19.87 -6.79
N ASP A 428 11.37 -19.77 -5.65
CA ASP A 428 11.59 -18.50 -4.97
C ASP A 428 12.54 -17.65 -5.83
N ARG A 429 12.01 -16.58 -6.41
CA ARG A 429 12.72 -15.72 -7.37
C ARG A 429 13.82 -14.87 -6.73
N SER A 430 13.86 -14.79 -5.40
CA SER A 430 14.93 -14.13 -4.63
C SER A 430 16.15 -15.03 -4.43
N GLN A 431 16.03 -16.34 -4.70
CA GLN A 431 17.06 -17.33 -4.48
C GLN A 431 17.73 -17.77 -5.79
N PRO A 432 18.99 -18.27 -5.74
CA PRO A 432 19.63 -18.92 -6.86
C PRO A 432 18.81 -20.12 -7.36
N LEU A 433 18.78 -20.34 -8.68
CA LEU A 433 18.06 -21.48 -9.25
C LEU A 433 18.65 -22.83 -8.80
N PRO A 434 17.82 -23.83 -8.53
CA PRO A 434 18.27 -25.20 -8.39
C PRO A 434 19.06 -25.65 -9.64
N GLY A 435 20.20 -26.30 -9.42
CA GLY A 435 21.10 -26.70 -10.52
C GLY A 435 21.89 -25.59 -11.19
N GLY A 436 21.74 -24.33 -10.75
CA GLY A 436 22.42 -23.15 -11.30
C GLY A 436 21.78 -22.60 -12.58
N GLY A 437 22.44 -21.61 -13.18
CA GLY A 437 21.93 -20.91 -14.39
C GLY A 437 21.20 -19.60 -14.05
N SER A 438 20.38 -19.13 -14.98
CA SER A 438 19.62 -17.87 -14.82
C SER A 438 18.14 -18.05 -15.15
N LEU A 439 17.32 -17.22 -14.53
CA LEU A 439 15.89 -17.06 -14.84
C LEU A 439 15.69 -15.71 -15.51
N ILE A 440 15.38 -15.72 -16.79
CA ILE A 440 14.96 -14.54 -17.52
C ILE A 440 13.47 -14.37 -17.29
N GLN A 441 13.10 -13.22 -16.76
CA GLN A 441 11.74 -12.96 -16.29
C GLN A 441 10.98 -12.09 -17.27
N ALA A 442 9.80 -12.56 -17.70
CA ALA A 442 8.95 -11.82 -18.63
C ALA A 442 8.41 -10.52 -18.01
N ASP A 443 8.06 -10.56 -16.74
CA ASP A 443 7.64 -9.37 -16.01
C ASP A 443 8.82 -8.39 -15.79
N ALA A 444 9.99 -8.83 -15.34
CA ALA A 444 11.16 -7.94 -15.18
C ALA A 444 11.48 -7.18 -16.47
N THR A 445 11.52 -7.90 -17.57
CA THR A 445 11.80 -7.32 -18.89
C THR A 445 10.70 -6.35 -19.31
N ALA A 446 9.42 -6.70 -19.07
CA ALA A 446 8.30 -5.84 -19.37
C ALA A 446 8.21 -4.63 -18.42
N TRP A 447 8.57 -4.77 -17.15
CA TRP A 447 8.68 -3.65 -16.22
C TRP A 447 9.70 -2.61 -16.69
N MET A 448 10.83 -3.06 -17.23
CA MET A 448 11.81 -2.15 -17.81
C MET A 448 11.29 -1.42 -19.05
N ALA A 449 10.55 -2.10 -19.93
CA ALA A 449 9.88 -1.44 -21.04
C ALA A 449 8.81 -0.43 -20.56
N PHE A 450 8.07 -0.76 -19.52
CA PHE A 450 7.10 0.16 -18.88
C PHE A 450 7.80 1.38 -18.28
N TYR A 451 8.95 1.19 -17.64
CA TYR A 451 9.78 2.29 -17.16
C TYR A 451 10.19 3.20 -18.31
N CYS A 452 10.70 2.62 -19.42
CA CYS A 452 11.07 3.39 -20.61
C CYS A 452 9.90 4.22 -21.15
N THR A 453 8.71 3.62 -21.34
CA THR A 453 7.54 4.35 -21.86
C THR A 453 7.09 5.47 -20.94
N THR A 454 7.19 5.27 -19.63
CA THR A 454 6.89 6.30 -18.62
C THR A 454 7.89 7.45 -18.69
N MET A 455 9.19 7.15 -18.74
CA MET A 455 10.25 8.17 -18.85
C MET A 455 10.18 8.92 -20.19
N VAL A 456 9.81 8.27 -21.29
CA VAL A 456 9.50 8.96 -22.56
C VAL A 456 8.39 9.98 -22.37
N SER A 457 7.27 9.58 -21.74
CA SER A 457 6.12 10.48 -21.52
C SER A 457 6.50 11.70 -20.68
N MET A 458 7.23 11.47 -19.56
CA MET A 458 7.70 12.55 -18.69
C MET A 458 8.69 13.48 -19.41
N ALA A 459 9.66 12.90 -20.15
CA ALA A 459 10.66 13.68 -20.86
C ALA A 459 10.05 14.53 -21.99
N LEU A 460 9.05 14.00 -22.72
CA LEU A 460 8.34 14.76 -23.75
C LEU A 460 7.54 15.92 -23.16
N GLU A 461 6.87 15.70 -22.02
CA GLU A 461 6.18 16.77 -21.28
C GLU A 461 7.15 17.87 -20.85
N LEU A 462 8.31 17.53 -20.32
CA LEU A 462 9.35 18.47 -19.91
C LEU A 462 9.98 19.18 -21.13
N ALA A 463 10.13 18.50 -22.27
CA ALA A 463 10.70 19.05 -23.50
C ALA A 463 9.87 20.19 -24.11
N HIS A 464 8.60 20.35 -23.74
CA HIS A 464 7.78 21.47 -24.20
C HIS A 464 8.39 22.84 -23.88
N THR A 465 9.10 22.97 -22.79
CA THR A 465 9.74 24.20 -22.35
C THR A 465 11.26 24.11 -22.35
N GLU A 466 11.81 22.91 -22.24
CA GLU A 466 13.25 22.66 -22.13
C GLU A 466 13.73 21.60 -23.14
N PRO A 467 14.17 22.04 -24.34
CA PRO A 467 14.54 21.15 -25.44
C PRO A 467 15.51 20.00 -25.11
N PRO A 468 16.46 20.11 -24.15
CA PRO A 468 17.35 18.99 -23.82
C PRO A 468 16.65 17.71 -23.38
N TYR A 469 15.44 17.79 -22.81
CA TYR A 469 14.67 16.60 -22.44
C TYR A 469 14.22 15.76 -23.66
N ALA A 470 14.16 16.35 -24.85
CA ALA A 470 13.88 15.62 -26.09
C ALA A 470 14.98 14.58 -26.41
N ASP A 471 16.25 14.89 -26.12
CA ASP A 471 17.36 13.94 -26.29
C ASP A 471 17.26 12.77 -25.29
N LEU A 472 16.80 13.05 -24.05
CA LEU A 472 16.54 12.01 -23.05
C LEU A 472 15.35 11.13 -23.45
N ALA A 473 14.28 11.72 -23.98
CA ALA A 473 13.14 10.96 -24.51
C ALA A 473 13.60 9.97 -25.60
N LEU A 474 14.51 10.40 -26.49
CA LEU A 474 15.06 9.53 -27.52
C LEU A 474 15.87 8.37 -26.92
N LYS A 475 16.67 8.61 -25.88
CA LYS A 475 17.42 7.55 -25.19
C LYS A 475 16.49 6.48 -24.63
N PHE A 476 15.42 6.87 -23.92
CA PHE A 476 14.46 5.91 -23.39
C PHE A 476 13.67 5.18 -24.47
N PHE A 477 13.38 5.86 -25.57
CA PHE A 477 12.81 5.24 -26.76
C PHE A 477 13.71 4.15 -27.34
N GLU A 478 15.01 4.40 -27.49
CA GLU A 478 15.97 3.41 -27.97
C GLU A 478 16.07 2.18 -27.07
N HIS A 479 16.09 2.38 -25.73
CA HIS A 479 16.02 1.26 -24.77
C HIS A 479 14.73 0.48 -24.90
N PHE A 480 13.58 1.18 -25.00
CA PHE A 480 12.29 0.52 -25.21
C PHE A 480 12.29 -0.38 -26.44
N VAL A 481 12.83 0.14 -27.57
CA VAL A 481 12.91 -0.61 -28.82
C VAL A 481 13.76 -1.88 -28.69
N ALA A 482 14.90 -1.78 -28.02
CA ALA A 482 15.78 -2.91 -27.78
C ALA A 482 15.08 -3.99 -26.93
N ILE A 483 14.42 -3.59 -25.86
CA ILE A 483 13.66 -4.50 -24.97
C ILE A 483 12.48 -5.14 -25.72
N ALA A 484 11.69 -4.35 -26.46
CA ALA A 484 10.54 -4.86 -27.20
C ALA A 484 10.97 -5.88 -28.28
N LYS A 485 12.12 -5.64 -28.93
CA LYS A 485 12.74 -6.61 -29.83
C LYS A 485 13.09 -7.90 -29.09
N ALA A 486 13.80 -7.79 -27.97
CA ALA A 486 14.23 -8.95 -27.19
C ALA A 486 13.05 -9.79 -26.70
N CYS A 487 11.98 -9.17 -26.20
CA CYS A 487 10.75 -9.86 -25.79
C CYS A 487 10.11 -10.64 -26.95
N ASN A 488 10.14 -10.07 -28.15
CA ASN A 488 9.38 -10.54 -29.29
C ASN A 488 10.21 -11.38 -30.29
N GLU A 489 11.52 -11.52 -30.10
CA GLU A 489 12.40 -12.15 -31.07
C GLU A 489 12.04 -13.62 -31.32
N ILE A 490 11.88 -13.95 -32.61
CA ILE A 490 11.56 -15.29 -33.08
C ILE A 490 12.88 -16.07 -33.27
N GLY A 491 12.93 -17.29 -32.75
CA GLY A 491 14.09 -18.17 -32.94
C GLY A 491 14.64 -18.80 -31.67
N GLY A 492 13.89 -18.76 -30.57
CA GLY A 492 14.20 -19.49 -29.34
C GLY A 492 14.89 -18.71 -28.23
N MET A 493 15.06 -17.41 -28.40
CA MET A 493 15.73 -16.52 -27.43
C MET A 493 14.77 -15.48 -26.80
N GLY A 494 13.58 -15.25 -27.36
CA GLY A 494 12.58 -14.31 -26.85
C GLY A 494 11.68 -14.93 -25.77
N LEU A 495 10.80 -14.09 -25.22
CA LEU A 495 9.86 -14.48 -24.16
C LEU A 495 8.45 -14.81 -24.67
N TRP A 496 8.21 -14.60 -25.96
CA TRP A 496 6.96 -14.90 -26.62
C TRP A 496 6.93 -16.35 -27.14
N ASP A 497 5.87 -17.10 -26.80
CA ASP A 497 5.60 -18.42 -27.37
C ASP A 497 4.55 -18.30 -28.50
N ASP A 498 4.94 -18.54 -29.75
CA ASP A 498 4.04 -18.44 -30.90
C ASP A 498 2.96 -19.52 -30.91
N GLY A 499 3.24 -20.70 -30.33
CA GLY A 499 2.26 -21.78 -30.24
C GLY A 499 1.10 -21.42 -29.34
N ASP A 500 1.40 -21.03 -28.12
CA ASP A 500 0.39 -20.64 -27.13
C ASP A 500 -0.14 -19.22 -27.36
N GLY A 501 0.68 -18.31 -27.87
CA GLY A 501 0.33 -16.89 -28.01
C GLY A 501 0.33 -16.16 -26.69
N PHE A 502 1.36 -16.40 -25.88
CA PHE A 502 1.52 -15.81 -24.55
C PHE A 502 2.99 -15.57 -24.22
N TYR A 503 3.27 -14.68 -23.24
CA TYR A 503 4.63 -14.41 -22.74
C TYR A 503 4.93 -15.29 -21.53
N TYR A 504 6.15 -15.86 -21.46
CA TYR A 504 6.59 -16.74 -20.38
C TYR A 504 8.00 -16.42 -19.92
N ASP A 505 8.28 -16.74 -18.66
CA ASP A 505 9.65 -16.79 -18.14
C ASP A 505 10.47 -17.87 -18.86
N GLN A 506 11.78 -17.65 -18.94
CA GLN A 506 12.71 -18.57 -19.57
C GLN A 506 13.81 -18.96 -18.59
N MET A 507 13.94 -20.25 -18.31
CA MET A 507 15.08 -20.80 -17.57
C MET A 507 16.21 -21.11 -18.51
N ARG A 508 17.43 -20.71 -18.16
CA ARG A 508 18.68 -21.01 -18.87
C ARG A 508 19.61 -21.87 -18.01
N PRO A 509 19.47 -23.20 -18.02
CA PRO A 509 20.35 -24.10 -17.27
C PRO A 509 21.76 -24.09 -17.83
N PRO A 510 22.82 -24.31 -17.00
CA PRO A 510 24.20 -24.37 -17.48
C PRO A 510 24.39 -25.49 -18.52
N GLY A 511 24.99 -25.14 -19.67
CA GLY A 511 25.30 -26.11 -20.73
C GLY A 511 24.10 -26.70 -21.48
N GLN A 512 22.89 -26.18 -21.27
CA GLN A 512 21.67 -26.59 -21.96
C GLN A 512 21.03 -25.40 -22.69
N GLY A 513 20.15 -25.70 -23.64
CA GLY A 513 19.37 -24.66 -24.30
C GLY A 513 18.32 -24.03 -23.37
N PRO A 514 17.84 -22.82 -23.69
CA PRO A 514 16.81 -22.14 -22.93
C PRO A 514 15.49 -22.94 -22.95
N ARG A 515 14.76 -22.89 -21.82
CA ARG A 515 13.48 -23.59 -21.62
C ARG A 515 12.41 -22.61 -21.15
N MET A 516 11.32 -22.50 -21.89
CA MET A 516 10.13 -21.72 -21.47
C MET A 516 9.43 -22.39 -20.30
N LEU A 517 9.10 -21.60 -19.28
CA LEU A 517 8.26 -22.02 -18.14
C LEU A 517 6.81 -21.63 -18.47
N LYS A 518 6.06 -22.56 -19.06
CA LYS A 518 4.71 -22.30 -19.57
C LYS A 518 3.64 -22.21 -18.49
N ILE A 519 3.85 -21.30 -17.54
CA ILE A 519 2.90 -20.97 -16.48
C ILE A 519 2.07 -19.77 -16.94
N ARG A 520 0.79 -19.96 -17.21
CA ARG A 520 -0.13 -18.86 -17.51
C ARG A 520 -0.45 -18.06 -16.27
N SER A 521 0.40 -17.10 -15.97
CA SER A 521 0.28 -16.22 -14.81
C SER A 521 0.27 -14.76 -15.25
N MET A 522 0.05 -13.89 -14.28
CA MET A 522 0.08 -12.44 -14.45
C MET A 522 1.43 -11.93 -14.97
N VAL A 523 2.52 -12.68 -14.77
CA VAL A 523 3.84 -12.40 -15.37
C VAL A 523 3.75 -12.16 -16.87
N GLY A 524 2.99 -12.99 -17.59
CA GLY A 524 2.79 -12.86 -19.04
C GLY A 524 1.78 -11.77 -19.44
N LEU A 525 1.10 -11.12 -18.49
CA LEU A 525 0.22 -9.97 -18.73
C LEU A 525 0.94 -8.62 -18.52
N VAL A 526 2.05 -8.58 -17.78
CA VAL A 526 2.83 -7.35 -17.54
C VAL A 526 3.28 -6.67 -18.83
N PRO A 527 3.63 -7.37 -19.93
CA PRO A 527 3.94 -6.74 -21.22
C PRO A 527 2.84 -5.78 -21.74
N LEU A 528 1.59 -5.93 -21.32
CA LEU A 528 0.49 -5.03 -21.67
C LEU A 528 0.61 -3.64 -21.01
N PHE A 529 1.38 -3.49 -19.93
CA PHE A 529 1.52 -2.21 -19.23
C PHE A 529 2.45 -1.26 -19.99
N ALA A 530 3.45 -1.80 -20.71
CA ALA A 530 4.43 -1.04 -21.47
C ALA A 530 3.82 -0.51 -22.77
N ALA A 531 2.87 0.40 -22.64
CA ALA A 531 2.20 1.07 -23.74
C ALA A 531 2.18 2.59 -23.50
N ALA A 532 2.54 3.37 -24.55
CA ALA A 532 2.40 4.82 -24.58
C ALA A 532 1.91 5.27 -25.96
N ALA A 533 0.88 6.09 -25.99
CA ALA A 533 0.45 6.76 -27.19
C ALA A 533 1.19 8.11 -27.30
N LEU A 534 1.78 8.35 -28.44
CA LEU A 534 2.46 9.61 -28.79
C LEU A 534 1.58 10.34 -29.78
N ASP A 535 1.06 11.50 -29.39
CA ASP A 535 0.20 12.32 -30.23
C ASP A 535 1.03 13.07 -31.27
N ASP A 536 0.56 13.13 -32.51
CA ASP A 536 1.27 13.85 -33.58
C ASP A 536 1.37 15.36 -33.29
N GLU A 537 0.39 15.94 -32.59
CA GLU A 537 0.47 17.35 -32.15
C GLU A 537 1.68 17.57 -31.22
N LEU A 538 1.92 16.64 -30.27
CA LEU A 538 3.08 16.63 -29.40
C LEU A 538 4.36 16.52 -30.22
N LEU A 539 4.40 15.59 -31.19
CA LEU A 539 5.56 15.36 -32.05
C LEU A 539 5.88 16.58 -32.95
N HIS A 540 4.87 17.28 -33.46
CA HIS A 540 5.04 18.49 -34.26
C HIS A 540 5.65 19.65 -33.45
N ARG A 541 5.38 19.71 -32.17
CA ARG A 541 5.97 20.71 -31.24
C ARG A 541 7.44 20.39 -30.90
N LEU A 542 7.90 19.16 -31.14
CA LEU A 542 9.24 18.66 -30.84
C LEU A 542 9.97 18.17 -32.12
N PRO A 543 10.32 19.07 -33.06
CA PRO A 543 10.80 18.69 -34.38
C PRO A 543 12.08 17.84 -34.35
N VAL A 544 12.99 18.09 -33.42
CA VAL A 544 14.22 17.30 -33.26
C VAL A 544 13.90 15.83 -32.92
N PHE A 545 12.98 15.61 -32.00
CA PHE A 545 12.54 14.26 -31.63
C PHE A 545 11.80 13.58 -32.77
N HIS A 546 10.89 14.31 -33.45
CA HIS A 546 10.14 13.81 -34.60
C HIS A 546 11.09 13.38 -35.77
N ASP A 547 12.07 14.24 -36.13
CA ASP A 547 13.01 13.94 -37.20
C ASP A 547 13.86 12.71 -36.87
N ARG A 548 14.31 12.57 -35.62
CA ARG A 548 15.05 11.41 -35.14
C ARG A 548 14.24 10.13 -35.16
N LEU A 549 12.97 10.18 -34.71
CA LEU A 549 12.06 9.05 -34.85
C LEU A 549 11.88 8.65 -36.33
N THR A 550 11.63 9.61 -37.20
CA THR A 550 11.46 9.38 -38.64
C THR A 550 12.69 8.74 -39.25
N TRP A 551 13.86 9.27 -38.91
CA TRP A 551 15.15 8.69 -39.34
C TRP A 551 15.31 7.24 -38.83
N PHE A 552 14.97 6.99 -37.54
CA PHE A 552 15.08 5.66 -36.95
C PHE A 552 14.21 4.63 -37.69
N PHE A 553 12.97 4.96 -37.99
CA PHE A 553 12.07 4.06 -38.72
C PHE A 553 12.53 3.82 -40.16
N ALA A 554 13.06 4.82 -40.82
CA ALA A 554 13.56 4.70 -42.17
C ALA A 554 14.85 3.85 -42.25
N ASN A 555 15.74 3.95 -41.24
CA ASN A 555 17.08 3.35 -41.29
C ASN A 555 17.24 2.08 -40.45
N ARG A 556 16.25 1.73 -39.60
CA ARG A 556 16.23 0.54 -38.72
C ARG A 556 14.95 -0.29 -38.86
N PRO A 557 14.52 -0.63 -40.09
CA PRO A 557 13.23 -1.29 -40.31
C PRO A 557 13.12 -2.66 -39.61
N GLN A 558 14.24 -3.34 -39.37
CA GLN A 558 14.27 -4.62 -38.64
C GLN A 558 13.91 -4.44 -37.16
N LEU A 559 14.22 -3.30 -36.55
CA LEU A 559 13.81 -2.99 -35.17
C LEU A 559 12.36 -2.50 -35.14
N ALA A 560 11.97 -1.69 -36.11
CA ALA A 560 10.61 -1.17 -36.23
C ALA A 560 9.53 -2.27 -36.39
N ARG A 561 9.86 -3.42 -37.00
CA ARG A 561 8.92 -4.54 -37.15
C ARG A 561 8.45 -5.18 -35.84
N ASN A 562 9.24 -5.08 -34.78
CA ASN A 562 8.98 -5.67 -33.48
C ASN A 562 8.26 -4.70 -32.52
N ILE A 563 8.01 -3.48 -32.97
CA ILE A 563 7.29 -2.47 -32.22
C ILE A 563 5.97 -2.24 -32.92
N SER A 564 4.88 -2.12 -32.17
CA SER A 564 3.62 -1.63 -32.70
C SER A 564 3.66 -0.13 -33.00
N VAL A 565 4.59 0.27 -33.86
CA VAL A 565 4.50 1.59 -34.45
C VAL A 565 3.76 1.44 -35.76
N THR A 566 2.46 1.37 -35.67
CA THR A 566 1.62 1.51 -36.88
C THR A 566 1.67 2.97 -37.26
N LEU A 567 2.44 3.27 -38.30
CA LEU A 567 2.29 4.50 -39.05
C LEU A 567 0.97 4.39 -39.82
N ASP A 568 -0.13 4.61 -39.17
CA ASP A 568 -1.41 4.78 -39.85
C ASP A 568 -1.40 6.20 -40.42
N VAL A 569 -1.30 6.32 -41.73
CA VAL A 569 -1.18 7.59 -42.45
C VAL A 569 -2.39 8.50 -42.20
N ASP A 570 -3.48 7.94 -41.70
CA ASP A 570 -4.73 8.65 -41.40
C ASP A 570 -4.95 8.94 -39.90
N ARG A 571 -4.01 8.60 -39.02
CA ARG A 571 -4.16 8.78 -37.56
C ARG A 571 -3.10 9.72 -36.99
N GLN A 572 -3.58 10.56 -36.09
CA GLN A 572 -2.78 11.56 -35.36
C GLN A 572 -2.03 10.99 -34.14
N HIS A 573 -1.78 9.67 -34.07
CA HIS A 573 -1.16 9.01 -32.91
C HIS A 573 -0.23 7.88 -33.31
N ARG A 574 0.86 7.73 -32.54
CA ARG A 574 1.79 6.58 -32.64
C ARG A 574 1.75 5.80 -31.33
N LEU A 575 1.77 4.46 -31.42
CA LEU A 575 1.77 3.60 -30.26
C LEU A 575 3.15 2.97 -30.06
N LEU A 576 3.73 3.15 -28.88
CA LEU A 576 4.83 2.33 -28.37
C LEU A 576 4.22 1.22 -27.53
N ALA A 577 4.41 -0.03 -27.92
CA ALA A 577 3.93 -1.18 -27.15
C ALA A 577 4.78 -2.42 -27.44
N ILE A 578 4.95 -3.31 -26.43
CA ILE A 578 5.65 -4.59 -26.63
C ILE A 578 4.85 -5.50 -27.59
N PRO A 579 3.55 -5.84 -27.33
CA PRO A 579 2.80 -6.66 -28.25
C PRO A 579 2.35 -5.83 -29.47
N ASN A 580 2.54 -6.38 -30.67
CA ASN A 580 1.83 -5.89 -31.82
C ASN A 580 0.32 -6.24 -31.72
N ARG A 581 -0.51 -5.76 -32.66
CA ARG A 581 -1.95 -5.95 -32.64
C ARG A 581 -2.35 -7.43 -32.53
N GLU A 582 -1.74 -8.31 -33.35
CA GLU A 582 -2.05 -9.74 -33.34
C GLU A 582 -1.73 -10.39 -31.99
N ARG A 583 -0.54 -10.10 -31.45
CA ARG A 583 -0.12 -10.62 -30.12
C ARG A 583 -0.99 -10.07 -29.01
N LEU A 584 -1.32 -8.79 -29.06
CA LEU A 584 -2.27 -8.17 -28.11
C LEU A 584 -3.60 -8.90 -28.13
N GLU A 585 -4.20 -9.13 -29.29
CA GLU A 585 -5.47 -9.85 -29.42
C GLU A 585 -5.38 -11.29 -28.88
N ARG A 586 -4.23 -11.97 -29.06
CA ARG A 586 -4.00 -13.33 -28.54
C ARG A 586 -3.92 -13.35 -27.01
N VAL A 587 -3.15 -12.43 -26.41
CA VAL A 587 -3.06 -12.33 -24.93
C VAL A 587 -4.41 -11.94 -24.34
N LEU A 588 -5.12 -10.98 -24.93
CA LEU A 588 -6.44 -10.55 -24.45
C LEU A 588 -7.47 -11.69 -24.49
N ARG A 589 -7.35 -12.63 -25.43
CA ARG A 589 -8.22 -13.80 -25.49
C ARG A 589 -8.13 -14.67 -24.23
N TYR A 590 -6.93 -14.85 -23.67
CA TYR A 590 -6.75 -15.54 -22.39
C TYR A 590 -7.18 -14.65 -21.22
N MET A 591 -6.74 -13.39 -21.20
CA MET A 591 -7.05 -12.47 -20.11
C MET A 591 -8.54 -12.29 -19.89
N LEU A 592 -9.34 -12.34 -20.95
CA LEU A 592 -10.79 -12.13 -20.92
C LEU A 592 -11.62 -13.44 -20.95
N ASP A 593 -10.99 -14.61 -20.84
CA ASP A 593 -11.68 -15.90 -20.72
C ASP A 593 -11.95 -16.21 -19.24
N GLU A 594 -13.21 -16.50 -18.89
CA GLU A 594 -13.62 -16.83 -17.52
C GLU A 594 -13.06 -18.18 -17.03
N ARG A 595 -12.66 -19.05 -17.94
CA ARG A 595 -11.97 -20.31 -17.64
C ARG A 595 -10.48 -20.11 -17.39
N GLU A 596 -9.96 -18.92 -17.68
CA GLU A 596 -8.56 -18.54 -17.52
C GLU A 596 -8.45 -17.43 -16.45
N PHE A 597 -8.25 -16.19 -16.87
CA PHE A 597 -7.95 -15.09 -15.96
C PHE A 597 -9.17 -14.27 -15.52
N LEU A 598 -10.22 -14.19 -16.32
CA LEU A 598 -11.35 -13.31 -16.03
C LEU A 598 -12.23 -13.86 -14.90
N SER A 599 -12.26 -13.15 -13.77
CA SER A 599 -13.13 -13.40 -12.63
C SER A 599 -14.32 -12.44 -12.64
N PRO A 600 -15.44 -12.76 -11.95
CA PRO A 600 -16.48 -11.76 -11.66
C PRO A 600 -15.98 -10.50 -10.98
N PHE A 601 -14.78 -10.52 -10.37
CA PHE A 601 -14.23 -9.47 -9.52
C PHE A 601 -12.94 -8.81 -10.05
N GLY A 602 -12.47 -9.20 -11.24
CA GLY A 602 -11.25 -8.67 -11.86
C GLY A 602 -10.44 -9.74 -12.59
N ILE A 603 -9.14 -9.50 -12.73
CA ILE A 603 -8.20 -10.42 -13.38
C ILE A 603 -7.43 -11.19 -12.31
N ARG A 604 -7.43 -12.53 -12.41
CA ARG A 604 -6.71 -13.44 -11.52
C ARG A 604 -5.20 -13.36 -11.76
N SER A 605 -4.43 -13.59 -10.72
CA SER A 605 -2.95 -13.60 -10.80
C SER A 605 -2.38 -14.85 -11.48
N LEU A 606 -3.10 -15.97 -11.45
CA LEU A 606 -2.81 -17.20 -12.18
C LEU A 606 -4.06 -17.66 -12.92
N SER A 607 -3.89 -18.22 -14.13
CA SER A 607 -4.99 -18.79 -14.90
C SER A 607 -5.63 -19.97 -14.17
N ARG A 608 -6.95 -20.00 -14.17
CA ARG A 608 -7.75 -21.10 -13.59
C ARG A 608 -7.51 -22.44 -14.29
N VAL A 609 -6.99 -22.46 -15.52
CA VAL A 609 -6.63 -23.71 -16.21
C VAL A 609 -5.71 -24.59 -15.40
N HIS A 610 -4.86 -23.98 -14.54
CA HIS A 610 -3.96 -24.70 -13.68
C HIS A 610 -4.63 -25.40 -12.47
N ALA A 611 -5.95 -25.27 -12.30
CA ALA A 611 -6.73 -26.13 -11.40
C ALA A 611 -6.87 -27.57 -11.91
N GLU A 612 -7.05 -27.71 -13.23
CA GLU A 612 -7.23 -29.02 -13.88
C GLU A 612 -5.92 -29.53 -14.50
N GLN A 613 -5.02 -28.62 -14.85
CA GLN A 613 -3.73 -28.89 -15.49
C GLN A 613 -2.60 -28.13 -14.76
N PRO A 614 -2.19 -28.59 -13.57
CA PRO A 614 -1.03 -28.03 -12.87
C PRO A 614 0.21 -28.06 -13.77
N TYR A 615 1.06 -27.05 -13.62
CA TYR A 615 2.36 -27.01 -14.30
C TYR A 615 3.40 -27.76 -13.46
N HIS A 616 4.13 -28.67 -14.07
CA HIS A 616 5.19 -29.44 -13.44
C HIS A 616 6.54 -29.18 -14.09
N LEU A 617 7.56 -29.01 -13.26
CA LEU A 617 8.94 -28.87 -13.68
C LEU A 617 9.83 -29.79 -12.84
N TYR A 618 10.41 -30.81 -13.48
CA TYR A 618 11.38 -31.67 -12.85
C TYR A 618 12.80 -31.13 -13.04
N VAL A 619 13.45 -30.72 -11.95
CA VAL A 619 14.82 -30.20 -11.94
C VAL A 619 15.50 -30.59 -10.64
N ASP A 620 16.79 -30.93 -10.69
CA ASP A 620 17.62 -31.31 -9.54
C ASP A 620 16.96 -32.37 -8.64
N HIS A 621 16.41 -33.42 -9.28
CA HIS A 621 15.72 -34.55 -8.62
C HIS A 621 14.44 -34.20 -7.85
N THR A 622 13.91 -32.97 -8.06
CA THR A 622 12.70 -32.49 -7.42
C THR A 622 11.65 -32.14 -8.47
N ASP A 623 10.41 -32.52 -8.22
CA ASP A 623 9.25 -32.06 -8.99
C ASP A 623 8.71 -30.77 -8.36
N HIS A 624 8.73 -29.69 -9.12
CA HIS A 624 8.20 -28.41 -8.73
C HIS A 624 6.85 -28.19 -9.41
N GLU A 625 5.83 -27.89 -8.62
CA GLU A 625 4.46 -27.73 -9.10
C GLU A 625 3.95 -26.29 -8.94
N VAL A 626 3.19 -25.83 -9.92
CA VAL A 626 2.34 -24.62 -9.82
C VAL A 626 0.92 -25.01 -10.19
N HIS A 627 0.00 -24.86 -9.25
CA HIS A 627 -1.43 -25.04 -9.46
C HIS A 627 -2.24 -23.82 -9.03
N TYR A 628 -3.49 -23.77 -9.48
CA TYR A 628 -4.41 -22.67 -9.16
C TYR A 628 -4.92 -22.79 -7.74
N ALA A 629 -4.64 -21.78 -6.92
CA ALA A 629 -5.11 -21.65 -5.56
C ALA A 629 -5.76 -20.26 -5.38
N PRO A 630 -7.10 -20.13 -5.50
CA PRO A 630 -7.78 -18.83 -5.54
C PRO A 630 -7.89 -18.14 -4.18
N GLY A 631 -7.57 -18.81 -3.08
CA GLY A 631 -7.64 -18.35 -1.70
C GLY A 631 -6.28 -18.03 -1.11
N GLU A 632 -6.06 -18.53 0.10
CA GLU A 632 -4.82 -18.42 0.85
C GLU A 632 -3.69 -19.25 0.19
N SER A 633 -2.43 -18.95 0.52
CA SER A 633 -1.28 -19.69 0.01
C SER A 633 -1.22 -21.08 0.64
N ASP A 634 -1.10 -22.12 -0.19
CA ASP A 634 -0.87 -23.50 0.20
C ASP A 634 0.59 -23.94 0.05
N THR A 635 1.48 -23.00 -0.31
CA THR A 635 2.92 -23.26 -0.49
C THR A 635 3.79 -22.53 0.53
N GLY A 636 5.03 -23.02 0.71
CA GLY A 636 6.04 -22.34 1.52
C GLY A 636 6.97 -21.42 0.73
N VAL A 637 6.75 -21.28 -0.57
CA VAL A 637 7.57 -20.42 -1.43
C VAL A 637 7.49 -18.99 -0.92
N PHE A 638 8.63 -18.34 -0.73
CA PHE A 638 8.75 -17.01 -0.16
C PHE A 638 7.98 -16.82 1.16
N GLY A 639 8.05 -17.80 2.06
CA GLY A 639 7.41 -17.74 3.39
C GLY A 639 5.94 -18.14 3.44
N GLY A 640 5.19 -18.02 2.34
CA GLY A 640 3.79 -18.43 2.24
C GLY A 640 2.78 -17.46 2.85
N ASN A 641 3.16 -16.18 3.04
CA ASN A 641 2.30 -15.16 3.65
C ASN A 641 1.31 -14.53 2.66
N SER A 642 1.66 -14.47 1.38
CA SER A 642 0.80 -13.97 0.32
C SER A 642 0.66 -14.98 -0.80
N ASN A 643 -0.41 -14.86 -1.59
CA ASN A 643 -0.70 -15.80 -2.66
C ASN A 643 -0.87 -15.11 -4.00
N TRP A 644 0.00 -15.45 -4.97
CA TRP A 644 -0.05 -15.00 -6.36
C TRP A 644 -0.46 -16.12 -7.34
N ARG A 645 -1.09 -17.20 -6.84
CA ARG A 645 -1.54 -18.36 -7.63
C ARG A 645 -3.05 -18.40 -7.83
N GLY A 646 -3.69 -17.24 -8.01
CA GLY A 646 -5.12 -17.18 -8.35
C GLY A 646 -5.90 -15.99 -7.83
N PRO A 647 -5.56 -15.39 -6.68
CA PRO A 647 -6.25 -14.22 -6.16
C PRO A 647 -6.20 -12.99 -7.07
N ILE A 648 -7.06 -12.03 -6.77
CA ILE A 648 -7.15 -10.74 -7.45
C ILE A 648 -6.37 -9.73 -6.64
N TRP A 649 -5.40 -9.08 -7.28
CA TRP A 649 -4.55 -8.05 -6.72
C TRP A 649 -4.88 -6.70 -7.33
N PHE A 650 -5.26 -5.75 -6.50
CA PHE A 650 -5.72 -4.43 -6.93
C PHE A 650 -4.68 -3.64 -7.74
N PRO A 651 -3.41 -3.55 -7.30
CA PRO A 651 -2.40 -2.75 -8.00
C PRO A 651 -2.21 -3.17 -9.46
N VAL A 652 -2.06 -4.47 -9.68
CA VAL A 652 -1.80 -5.01 -11.02
C VAL A 652 -3.04 -4.90 -11.91
N ASN A 653 -4.24 -5.14 -11.37
CA ASN A 653 -5.49 -4.90 -12.07
C ASN A 653 -5.65 -3.43 -12.49
N TYR A 654 -5.25 -2.49 -11.62
CA TYR A 654 -5.27 -1.07 -11.93
C TYR A 654 -4.36 -0.74 -13.13
N LEU A 655 -3.15 -1.32 -13.16
CA LEU A 655 -2.21 -1.15 -14.28
C LEU A 655 -2.72 -1.78 -15.59
N ILE A 656 -3.39 -2.94 -15.53
CA ILE A 656 -4.07 -3.55 -16.69
C ILE A 656 -5.10 -2.58 -17.26
N ILE A 657 -5.97 -2.01 -16.42
CA ILE A 657 -6.99 -1.05 -16.81
C ILE A 657 -6.35 0.18 -17.49
N GLU A 658 -5.28 0.71 -16.91
CA GLU A 658 -4.57 1.85 -17.50
C GLU A 658 -3.91 1.49 -18.84
N GLY A 659 -3.34 0.30 -18.96
CA GLY A 659 -2.81 -0.21 -20.23
C GLY A 659 -3.90 -0.29 -21.30
N LEU A 660 -5.05 -0.89 -21.00
CA LEU A 660 -6.18 -1.01 -21.92
C LEU A 660 -6.68 0.37 -22.38
N LYS A 661 -6.73 1.36 -21.50
CA LYS A 661 -7.11 2.74 -21.86
C LYS A 661 -6.12 3.39 -22.82
N ARG A 662 -4.80 3.14 -22.65
CA ARG A 662 -3.77 3.62 -23.59
C ARG A 662 -3.88 2.95 -24.96
N TYR A 663 -4.15 1.65 -25.01
CA TYR A 663 -4.44 0.96 -26.28
C TYR A 663 -5.72 1.48 -26.94
N HIS A 664 -6.79 1.75 -26.15
CA HIS A 664 -8.02 2.33 -26.69
C HIS A 664 -7.80 3.75 -27.23
N HIS A 665 -7.01 4.57 -26.55
CA HIS A 665 -6.65 5.91 -27.03
C HIS A 665 -6.03 5.85 -28.43
N TYR A 666 -5.20 4.83 -28.67
CA TYR A 666 -4.58 4.62 -29.99
C TYR A 666 -5.53 3.95 -31.01
N TYR A 667 -6.12 2.80 -30.67
CA TYR A 667 -6.89 2.01 -31.63
C TYR A 667 -8.33 2.52 -31.82
N GLY A 668 -8.88 3.26 -30.84
CA GLY A 668 -10.29 3.67 -30.84
C GLY A 668 -11.22 2.46 -30.97
N ASP A 669 -12.27 2.60 -31.76
CA ASP A 669 -13.27 1.56 -32.04
C ASP A 669 -12.83 0.52 -33.08
N GLN A 670 -11.65 0.69 -33.71
CA GLN A 670 -11.14 -0.24 -34.74
C GLN A 670 -10.59 -1.55 -34.16
N LEU A 671 -10.25 -1.57 -32.86
CA LEU A 671 -9.87 -2.78 -32.16
C LEU A 671 -10.96 -3.16 -31.18
N THR A 672 -11.67 -4.22 -31.52
CA THR A 672 -12.68 -4.82 -30.61
C THR A 672 -12.31 -6.26 -30.30
N VAL A 673 -12.59 -6.70 -29.09
CA VAL A 673 -12.37 -8.06 -28.60
C VAL A 673 -13.65 -8.60 -27.95
N GLU A 674 -13.78 -9.91 -27.84
CA GLU A 674 -14.87 -10.48 -27.05
C GLU A 674 -14.60 -10.34 -25.55
N CYS A 675 -15.58 -9.85 -24.82
CA CYS A 675 -15.53 -9.76 -23.36
C CYS A 675 -16.87 -10.12 -22.71
N PRO A 676 -16.95 -11.27 -22.03
CA PRO A 676 -15.97 -12.38 -21.92
C PRO A 676 -15.63 -13.06 -23.26
N THR A 677 -14.47 -13.69 -23.35
CA THR A 677 -14.06 -14.50 -24.50
C THR A 677 -15.07 -15.63 -24.73
N GLY A 678 -15.51 -15.83 -25.98
CA GLY A 678 -16.48 -16.82 -26.36
C GLY A 678 -17.94 -16.41 -26.11
N SER A 679 -18.21 -15.19 -25.63
CA SER A 679 -19.58 -14.69 -25.39
C SER A 679 -20.27 -14.14 -26.63
N GLY A 680 -19.53 -13.89 -27.72
CA GLY A 680 -20.01 -13.16 -28.90
C GLY A 680 -20.17 -11.66 -28.71
N ARG A 681 -19.98 -11.14 -27.47
CA ARG A 681 -20.08 -9.72 -27.14
C ARG A 681 -18.77 -9.00 -27.42
N ARG A 682 -18.72 -8.27 -28.53
CA ARG A 682 -17.53 -7.51 -28.90
C ARG A 682 -17.51 -6.11 -28.27
N MET A 683 -16.38 -5.73 -27.73
CA MET A 683 -16.19 -4.45 -27.04
C MET A 683 -14.85 -3.83 -27.47
N HIS A 684 -14.78 -2.50 -27.63
CA HIS A 684 -13.51 -1.80 -27.75
C HIS A 684 -12.77 -1.79 -26.41
N LEU A 685 -11.45 -1.56 -26.41
CA LEU A 685 -10.62 -1.75 -25.22
C LEU A 685 -10.98 -0.78 -24.08
N GLY A 686 -11.48 0.42 -24.39
CA GLY A 686 -12.02 1.33 -23.37
C GLY A 686 -13.21 0.75 -22.62
N ALA A 687 -14.15 0.12 -23.34
CA ALA A 687 -15.29 -0.54 -22.71
C ALA A 687 -14.88 -1.82 -21.92
N VAL A 688 -13.83 -2.51 -22.34
CA VAL A 688 -13.22 -3.61 -21.57
C VAL A 688 -12.62 -3.07 -20.27
N ALA A 689 -11.91 -1.96 -20.32
CA ALA A 689 -11.37 -1.31 -19.12
C ALA A 689 -12.48 -0.91 -18.14
N GLU A 690 -13.58 -0.30 -18.62
CA GLU A 690 -14.77 0.03 -17.81
C GLU A 690 -15.44 -1.23 -17.21
N GLU A 691 -15.45 -2.36 -17.94
CA GLU A 691 -15.96 -3.61 -17.40
C GLU A 691 -15.11 -4.11 -16.23
N LEU A 692 -13.78 -4.05 -16.35
CA LEU A 692 -12.87 -4.44 -15.28
C LEU A 692 -12.97 -3.47 -14.07
N GLU A 693 -13.11 -2.16 -14.30
CA GLU A 693 -13.37 -1.19 -13.24
C GLU A 693 -14.64 -1.55 -12.45
N ARG A 694 -15.74 -1.88 -13.14
CA ARG A 694 -17.00 -2.29 -12.49
C ARG A 694 -16.85 -3.58 -11.70
N ARG A 695 -16.11 -4.58 -12.21
CA ARG A 695 -15.86 -5.84 -11.51
C ARG A 695 -15.06 -5.60 -10.21
N LEU A 696 -14.01 -4.81 -10.25
CA LEU A 696 -13.22 -4.45 -9.05
C LEU A 696 -14.04 -3.64 -8.03
N VAL A 697 -14.79 -2.65 -8.49
CA VAL A 697 -15.64 -1.82 -7.62
C VAL A 697 -16.72 -2.67 -6.95
N SER A 698 -17.24 -3.70 -7.62
CA SER A 698 -18.27 -4.59 -7.08
C SER A 698 -17.83 -5.33 -5.81
N LEU A 699 -16.53 -5.48 -5.57
CA LEU A 699 -15.99 -6.07 -4.33
C LEU A 699 -16.48 -5.32 -3.07
N PHE A 700 -16.62 -4.00 -3.17
CA PHE A 700 -16.92 -3.11 -2.04
C PHE A 700 -18.38 -2.64 -1.99
N LEU A 701 -19.13 -2.82 -3.05
CA LEU A 701 -20.54 -2.39 -3.09
C LEU A 701 -21.47 -3.53 -2.67
N PRO A 702 -22.55 -3.24 -1.92
CA PRO A 702 -23.47 -4.27 -1.50
C PRO A 702 -24.30 -4.80 -2.68
N ASP A 703 -24.53 -6.11 -2.69
CA ASP A 703 -25.48 -6.77 -3.57
C ASP A 703 -26.96 -6.46 -3.16
N ALA A 704 -27.92 -7.00 -3.88
CA ALA A 704 -29.34 -6.82 -3.58
C ALA A 704 -29.77 -7.35 -2.20
N ARG A 705 -28.92 -8.12 -1.51
CA ARG A 705 -29.11 -8.64 -0.15
C ARG A 705 -28.28 -7.89 0.89
N GLY A 706 -27.67 -6.76 0.53
CA GLY A 706 -26.81 -5.97 1.40
C GLY A 706 -25.41 -6.55 1.65
N ARG A 707 -25.00 -7.62 0.95
CA ARG A 707 -23.73 -8.29 1.17
C ARG A 707 -22.65 -7.75 0.24
N ARG A 708 -21.49 -7.46 0.77
CA ARG A 708 -20.29 -7.09 0.01
C ARG A 708 -19.41 -8.32 -0.23
N PRO A 709 -18.98 -8.59 -1.45
CA PRO A 709 -18.08 -9.71 -1.73
C PRO A 709 -16.82 -9.72 -0.88
N CYS A 710 -16.21 -8.56 -0.63
CA CYS A 710 -15.01 -8.46 0.20
C CYS A 710 -15.17 -8.99 1.63
N HIS A 711 -16.36 -8.99 2.18
CA HIS A 711 -16.65 -9.56 3.50
C HIS A 711 -16.97 -11.06 3.47
N GLY A 712 -16.83 -11.71 2.30
CA GLY A 712 -17.13 -13.13 2.14
C GLY A 712 -18.61 -13.45 2.39
N GLY A 713 -18.89 -14.44 3.20
CA GLY A 713 -20.27 -14.82 3.58
C GLY A 713 -20.68 -14.36 4.97
N SER A 714 -19.96 -13.42 5.59
CA SER A 714 -20.25 -12.99 6.97
C SER A 714 -21.65 -12.39 7.09
N ALA A 715 -22.53 -13.05 7.86
CA ALA A 715 -23.85 -12.55 8.17
C ALA A 715 -23.78 -11.27 9.03
N ARG A 716 -22.76 -11.14 9.84
CA ARG A 716 -22.55 -9.97 10.71
C ARG A 716 -22.37 -8.70 9.89
N TYR A 717 -21.50 -8.73 8.87
CA TYR A 717 -21.32 -7.59 7.99
C TYR A 717 -22.50 -7.32 7.04
N ALA A 718 -23.39 -8.29 6.85
CA ALA A 718 -24.59 -8.09 6.06
C ALA A 718 -25.75 -7.53 6.88
N ASP A 719 -26.02 -8.11 8.05
CA ASP A 719 -27.29 -7.98 8.77
C ASP A 719 -27.19 -7.11 10.03
N ASP A 720 -25.99 -6.99 10.65
CA ASP A 720 -25.84 -6.19 11.87
C ASP A 720 -25.65 -4.70 11.54
N PRO A 721 -26.55 -3.79 11.99
CA PRO A 721 -26.42 -2.36 11.75
C PRO A 721 -25.12 -1.73 12.26
N ALA A 722 -24.45 -2.35 13.23
CA ALA A 722 -23.16 -1.90 13.74
C ALA A 722 -21.97 -2.29 12.85
N PHE A 723 -22.17 -3.17 11.86
CA PHE A 723 -21.15 -3.66 10.95
C PHE A 723 -21.44 -3.36 9.48
N ASN A 724 -22.69 -3.35 9.04
CA ASN A 724 -23.04 -3.31 7.60
C ASN A 724 -22.62 -2.03 6.87
N GLN A 725 -22.26 -0.98 7.59
CA GLN A 725 -21.74 0.27 7.01
C GLN A 725 -20.20 0.32 7.01
N LEU A 726 -19.53 -0.67 7.60
CA LEU A 726 -18.07 -0.75 7.62
C LEU A 726 -17.57 -1.43 6.35
N VAL A 727 -16.42 -0.97 5.86
CA VAL A 727 -15.74 -1.54 4.70
C VAL A 727 -14.30 -1.86 5.11
N LEU A 728 -13.89 -3.11 4.90
CA LEU A 728 -12.51 -3.53 5.08
C LEU A 728 -11.80 -3.57 3.72
N PHE A 729 -10.57 -3.06 3.70
CA PHE A 729 -9.74 -2.98 2.49
C PHE A 729 -8.62 -4.01 2.63
N TYR A 730 -8.88 -5.20 2.14
CA TYR A 730 -7.95 -6.33 2.24
C TYR A 730 -6.77 -6.20 1.28
N GLU A 731 -5.70 -6.91 1.58
CA GLU A 731 -4.48 -6.94 0.77
C GLU A 731 -4.73 -7.48 -0.64
N HIS A 732 -5.49 -8.58 -0.74
CA HIS A 732 -5.92 -9.20 -1.99
C HIS A 732 -7.29 -9.87 -1.82
N PHE A 733 -7.83 -10.44 -2.90
CA PHE A 733 -9.19 -10.98 -2.89
C PHE A 733 -9.23 -12.36 -3.55
N HIS A 734 -10.04 -13.25 -3.00
CA HIS A 734 -10.25 -14.59 -3.52
C HIS A 734 -10.69 -14.58 -4.99
N GLY A 735 -9.98 -15.33 -5.84
CA GLY A 735 -10.14 -15.31 -7.29
C GLY A 735 -11.53 -15.65 -7.82
N ASP A 736 -12.34 -16.42 -7.08
CA ASP A 736 -13.64 -16.91 -7.55
C ASP A 736 -14.84 -16.29 -6.83
N ASN A 737 -14.73 -15.92 -5.56
CA ASN A 737 -15.86 -15.41 -4.76
C ASN A 737 -15.68 -13.98 -4.24
N GLY A 738 -14.50 -13.37 -4.43
CA GLY A 738 -14.22 -11.99 -4.05
C GLY A 738 -14.00 -11.74 -2.55
N ARG A 739 -13.96 -12.80 -1.70
CA ARG A 739 -13.66 -12.64 -0.27
C ARG A 739 -12.29 -12.01 -0.08
N GLY A 740 -12.18 -11.06 0.84
CA GLY A 740 -10.92 -10.45 1.21
C GLY A 740 -9.97 -11.44 1.89
N LEU A 741 -8.68 -11.29 1.64
CA LEU A 741 -7.59 -12.17 2.08
C LEU A 741 -6.37 -11.34 2.47
N GLY A 742 -5.47 -11.95 3.24
CA GLY A 742 -4.29 -11.28 3.77
C GLY A 742 -4.66 -10.20 4.78
N ALA A 743 -3.83 -9.17 4.91
CA ALA A 743 -4.06 -8.08 5.85
C ALA A 743 -5.41 -7.39 5.63
N SER A 744 -6.30 -7.44 6.63
CA SER A 744 -7.69 -6.96 6.53
C SER A 744 -7.79 -5.42 6.49
N HIS A 745 -6.72 -4.72 6.83
CA HIS A 745 -6.64 -3.26 6.83
C HIS A 745 -5.60 -2.71 5.85
N GLN A 746 -5.15 -3.50 4.86
CA GLN A 746 -4.19 -3.05 3.84
C GLN A 746 -4.84 -2.02 2.89
N THR A 747 -5.36 -0.96 3.47
CA THR A 747 -6.01 0.15 2.77
C THR A 747 -5.05 0.85 1.80
N GLY A 748 -3.76 0.72 2.01
CA GLY A 748 -2.72 1.35 1.21
C GLY A 748 -3.02 1.30 -0.29
N TRP A 749 -2.67 0.21 -0.97
CA TRP A 749 -2.93 0.09 -2.41
C TRP A 749 -4.39 -0.21 -2.76
N THR A 750 -5.14 -0.88 -1.87
CA THR A 750 -6.55 -1.19 -2.12
C THR A 750 -7.43 0.06 -2.14
N ALA A 751 -6.97 1.16 -1.55
CA ALA A 751 -7.63 2.47 -1.66
C ALA A 751 -7.70 3.02 -3.10
N LEU A 752 -6.98 2.43 -4.07
CA LEU A 752 -7.20 2.68 -5.50
C LEU A 752 -8.67 2.45 -5.92
N ALA A 753 -9.42 1.65 -5.15
CA ALA A 753 -10.86 1.49 -5.30
C ALA A 753 -11.60 2.84 -5.33
N ALA A 754 -11.15 3.82 -4.54
CA ALA A 754 -11.75 5.16 -4.54
C ALA A 754 -11.67 5.85 -5.91
N ASN A 755 -10.51 5.73 -6.58
CA ASN A 755 -10.31 6.29 -7.91
C ASN A 755 -11.14 5.54 -8.97
N LEU A 756 -11.30 4.21 -8.84
CA LEU A 756 -12.13 3.42 -9.75
C LEU A 756 -13.62 3.72 -9.57
N ILE A 757 -14.10 3.86 -8.33
CA ILE A 757 -15.48 4.25 -8.03
C ILE A 757 -15.80 5.61 -8.64
N GLU A 758 -14.90 6.59 -8.50
CA GLU A 758 -15.07 7.92 -9.10
C GLU A 758 -15.16 7.83 -10.63
N ARG A 759 -14.30 7.02 -11.29
CA ARG A 759 -14.34 6.81 -12.74
C ARG A 759 -15.64 6.13 -13.20
N VAL A 760 -16.08 5.08 -12.51
CA VAL A 760 -17.34 4.37 -12.82
C VAL A 760 -18.53 5.33 -12.66
N ALA A 761 -18.54 6.14 -11.62
CA ALA A 761 -19.59 7.13 -11.39
C ALA A 761 -19.59 8.23 -12.49
N ALA A 762 -18.42 8.72 -12.91
CA ALA A 762 -18.28 9.68 -13.99
C ALA A 762 -18.78 9.13 -15.33
N THR A 763 -18.42 7.88 -15.66
CA THR A 763 -18.92 7.20 -16.88
C THR A 763 -20.43 7.07 -16.85
N ARG A 764 -21.04 6.71 -15.71
CA ARG A 764 -22.49 6.61 -15.54
C ARG A 764 -23.17 7.97 -15.71
N ALA A 765 -22.57 9.07 -15.21
CA ALA A 765 -23.13 10.42 -15.33
C ALA A 765 -23.00 11.02 -16.75
N GLY A 766 -21.98 10.59 -17.51
CA GLY A 766 -21.78 11.02 -18.89
C GLY A 766 -22.62 10.24 -19.92
N ARG A 767 -23.26 9.15 -19.50
CA ARG A 767 -24.26 8.39 -20.29
C ARG A 767 -25.67 8.87 -20.03
#